data_8b969277f1c731fd7b57767ca7efe31c
#
_entry.id   8b969277f1c731fd7b57767ca7efe31c
#
_cell.length_a   1.000
_cell.length_b   1.000
_cell.length_c   1.000
_cell.angle_alpha   90.00
_cell.angle_beta   90.00
_cell.angle_gamma   90.00
#
_symmetry.space_group_name_H-M   'P 1'
#
loop_
_entity.id
_entity.type
_entity.pdbx_description
1 polymer ?
#
loop_
_entity_poly.entity_id
_entity_poly.type
_entity_poly.pdbx_seq_one_letter_code
_entity_poly.pdbx_strand_id
1 'polypeptide(L)'
;METAANGPTRVSPHRGGARTVLNGTTLTVGELIALVDGAAVPAVAPEARERAALSWRTAQALAAAGRLYGRGTGVGAQRSVPVDEGDEAAHGLRLLRSHAGGAGAPLPARQVRAMLAVRANQLLAGGSGIQPALIDALVDALRLGVHPAVNEYGGVGTGDLTALAQTGLTLIGERPWLSGELAGSEESPGSDGEPAGLMEGADPGGESVAAATKPAPDGPPDAGTGTAPGEVSAAGARRAPGGASVAGTERAPGGVSVAGVQRAPGVVTGAGAERGSGGVSARPVKARPAQAGLGIPSSEPGPEPEPTPEPEPESEPNTEWAGPSPRAGSVAAAAAAGGELAAAARYVVAPAVQLVTLPGPAAETVYVPVSASVTAVVSGPGVPTTARSTGLPAPVVLQPGDALALLSSNALALAQAALAQRELDMLLRATHAVAALSLAAVSGSPEAYAAPVHALRPYPGAARAAGEVRRLLGLPDRPHRRQGRRIQDPFGFRAFPQAHGCALDASERLREVIEVEVNCPSENPLMDPDGTTAYHHGGFFAAPLGLALDAANLALLQTAQLSAARLTALGDSGLTGLPPFLGGGPATSSGTMILEYTANSALAELRSSTTPASAGHAVLSRGLEEAASFAGQAARQTSRTTDAYTTVLACELVVAVRALRMRPVQAESLPAPVAMLAAATAVLPAGTEDRPLTGDVAAAAELLPRLAEL
;
A
#
# COMPACT_ATOMS: atom_id res chain seq x y z
N MET A 1 -1.15 -50.80 40.51
CA MET A 1 -1.24 -50.70 39.05
C MET A 1 -2.25 -49.63 38.78
N GLU A 2 -1.76 -48.39 38.70
CA GLU A 2 -2.52 -47.18 38.60
C GLU A 2 -2.54 -46.73 37.14
N THR A 3 -3.73 -46.54 36.61
CA THR A 3 -3.99 -45.97 35.31
C THR A 3 -4.02 -44.47 35.44
N ALA A 4 -3.02 -43.80 34.88
CA ALA A 4 -2.94 -42.35 34.82
C ALA A 4 -3.90 -41.82 33.71
N ALA A 5 -4.87 -41.00 34.14
CA ALA A 5 -5.76 -40.26 33.27
C ALA A 5 -5.05 -39.02 32.74
N ASN A 6 -4.92 -38.90 31.42
CA ASN A 6 -4.47 -37.67 30.74
C ASN A 6 -5.61 -36.65 30.78
N GLY A 7 -5.44 -35.60 31.57
CA GLY A 7 -6.30 -34.42 31.57
C GLY A 7 -5.89 -33.48 30.43
N PRO A 8 -6.81 -32.60 29.97
CA PRO A 8 -6.57 -31.72 28.84
C PRO A 8 -5.50 -30.68 29.16
N THR A 9 -4.56 -30.54 28.24
CA THR A 9 -3.43 -29.61 28.26
C THR A 9 -3.92 -28.17 28.42
N ARG A 10 -3.60 -27.55 29.56
CA ARG A 10 -3.81 -26.12 29.78
C ARG A 10 -2.91 -25.36 28.82
N VAL A 11 -3.50 -24.56 27.97
CA VAL A 11 -2.80 -23.51 27.22
C VAL A 11 -2.21 -22.53 28.24
N SER A 12 -0.90 -22.53 28.35
CA SER A 12 -0.15 -21.63 29.25
C SER A 12 -0.26 -20.19 28.74
N PRO A 13 -0.44 -19.18 29.61
CA PRO A 13 -0.40 -17.79 29.21
C PRO A 13 1.02 -17.44 28.75
N HIS A 14 1.08 -16.64 27.67
CA HIS A 14 2.24 -16.18 26.94
C HIS A 14 3.44 -15.87 27.83
N ARG A 15 4.58 -16.48 27.53
CA ARG A 15 5.91 -16.10 28.04
C ARG A 15 6.17 -14.66 27.60
N GLY A 16 6.65 -13.80 28.52
CA GLY A 16 6.93 -12.38 28.44
C GLY A 16 7.29 -11.83 27.07
N GLY A 17 6.29 -11.60 26.22
CA GLY A 17 6.44 -10.91 24.93
C GLY A 17 6.74 -9.43 25.15
N ALA A 18 7.40 -8.80 24.19
CA ALA A 18 7.61 -7.36 24.19
C ALA A 18 6.27 -6.63 24.39
N ARG A 19 6.29 -5.50 25.09
CA ARG A 19 5.10 -4.67 25.30
C ARG A 19 5.20 -3.42 24.47
N THR A 20 4.17 -3.12 23.69
CA THR A 20 4.02 -1.82 23.00
C THR A 20 3.04 -0.97 23.79
N VAL A 21 3.47 0.24 24.14
CA VAL A 21 2.67 1.19 24.93
C VAL A 21 1.94 2.14 23.99
N LEU A 22 0.62 2.03 23.94
CA LEU A 22 -0.25 2.98 23.27
C LEU A 22 -0.42 4.22 24.16
N ASN A 23 0.13 5.34 23.72
CA ASN A 23 0.15 6.59 24.48
C ASN A 23 -0.42 7.78 23.70
N GLY A 24 -0.83 7.56 22.44
CA GLY A 24 -1.39 8.60 21.58
C GLY A 24 -0.38 9.59 20.98
N THR A 25 0.93 9.37 21.15
CA THR A 25 1.94 10.36 20.76
C THR A 25 3.20 9.81 20.11
N THR A 26 3.54 8.53 20.32
CA THR A 26 4.86 7.99 19.92
C THR A 26 4.81 6.62 19.24
N LEU A 27 3.65 6.15 18.84
CA LEU A 27 3.53 4.86 18.14
C LEU A 27 4.25 4.93 16.78
N THR A 28 5.24 4.08 16.59
CA THR A 28 5.97 3.95 15.33
C THR A 28 5.34 2.89 14.43
N VAL A 29 5.64 2.93 13.13
CA VAL A 29 5.23 1.87 12.19
C VAL A 29 5.75 0.50 12.66
N GLY A 30 7.00 0.43 13.13
CA GLY A 30 7.59 -0.83 13.63
C GLY A 30 6.84 -1.42 14.82
N GLU A 31 6.46 -0.59 15.80
CA GLU A 31 5.68 -1.01 16.96
C GLU A 31 4.25 -1.42 16.59
N LEU A 32 3.62 -0.71 15.64
CA LEU A 32 2.32 -1.09 15.10
C LEU A 32 2.37 -2.49 14.46
N ILE A 33 3.37 -2.76 13.64
CA ILE A 33 3.56 -4.08 13.02
C ILE A 33 3.79 -5.17 14.08
N ALA A 34 4.63 -4.92 15.09
CA ALA A 34 4.86 -5.86 16.18
C ALA A 34 3.59 -6.22 16.96
N LEU A 35 2.69 -5.25 17.17
CA LEU A 35 1.36 -5.50 17.77
C LEU A 35 0.49 -6.38 16.87
N VAL A 36 0.45 -6.08 15.59
CA VAL A 36 -0.43 -6.75 14.63
C VAL A 36 -0.02 -8.19 14.39
N ASP A 37 1.28 -8.44 14.31
CA ASP A 37 1.86 -9.77 14.08
C ASP A 37 1.97 -10.60 15.36
N GLY A 38 1.52 -10.06 16.51
CA GLY A 38 1.52 -10.76 17.80
C GLY A 38 2.91 -10.87 18.47
N ALA A 39 3.92 -10.17 17.93
CA ALA A 39 5.25 -10.09 18.52
C ALA A 39 5.28 -9.22 19.79
N ALA A 40 4.29 -8.35 19.97
CA ALA A 40 4.13 -7.51 21.15
C ALA A 40 2.68 -7.53 21.68
N VAL A 41 2.52 -7.25 22.97
CA VAL A 41 1.21 -7.14 23.65
C VAL A 41 0.88 -5.66 23.87
N PRO A 42 -0.34 -5.18 23.54
CA PRO A 42 -0.70 -3.78 23.76
C PRO A 42 -0.83 -3.46 25.25
N ALA A 43 -0.27 -2.34 25.65
CA ALA A 43 -0.47 -1.72 26.96
C ALA A 43 -0.90 -0.27 26.75
N VAL A 44 -1.75 0.24 27.62
CA VAL A 44 -2.21 1.64 27.59
C VAL A 44 -1.44 2.44 28.64
N ALA A 45 -0.92 3.60 28.25
CA ALA A 45 -0.31 4.53 29.18
C ALA A 45 -1.40 5.16 30.08
N PRO A 46 -1.24 5.13 31.41
CA PRO A 46 -2.25 5.68 32.33
C PRO A 46 -2.59 7.14 32.04
N GLU A 47 -1.58 7.98 31.78
CA GLU A 47 -1.73 9.40 31.46
C GLU A 47 -2.48 9.64 30.11
N ALA A 48 -2.33 8.74 29.14
CA ALA A 48 -3.08 8.81 27.89
C ALA A 48 -4.57 8.47 28.09
N ARG A 49 -4.84 7.48 28.94
CA ARG A 49 -6.21 7.15 29.32
C ARG A 49 -6.88 8.26 30.11
N GLU A 50 -6.15 8.93 31.01
CA GLU A 50 -6.63 10.11 31.75
C GLU A 50 -6.93 11.28 30.80
N ARG A 51 -6.07 11.53 29.82
CA ARG A 51 -6.24 12.55 28.78
C ARG A 51 -7.50 12.27 27.95
N ALA A 52 -7.73 11.04 27.53
CA ALA A 52 -8.96 10.63 26.85
C ALA A 52 -10.20 10.81 27.72
N ALA A 53 -10.14 10.45 29.01
CA ALA A 53 -11.21 10.64 29.97
C ALA A 53 -11.50 12.15 30.24
N LEU A 54 -10.48 13.00 30.24
CA LEU A 54 -10.66 14.45 30.34
C LEU A 54 -11.40 14.97 29.11
N SER A 55 -10.95 14.61 27.90
CA SER A 55 -11.60 14.99 26.66
C SER A 55 -13.09 14.57 26.62
N TRP A 56 -13.42 13.38 27.14
CA TRP A 56 -14.80 12.93 27.26
C TRP A 56 -15.63 13.80 28.19
N ARG A 57 -15.12 14.13 29.41
CA ARG A 57 -15.79 15.03 30.34
C ARG A 57 -15.99 16.44 29.75
N THR A 58 -14.98 16.95 29.03
CA THR A 58 -15.07 18.22 28.30
C THR A 58 -16.20 18.21 27.28
N ALA A 59 -16.30 17.15 26.46
CA ALA A 59 -17.36 17.01 25.46
C ALA A 59 -18.77 16.98 26.11
N GLN A 60 -18.92 16.31 27.26
CA GLN A 60 -20.17 16.30 28.00
C GLN A 60 -20.53 17.71 28.56
N ALA A 61 -19.56 18.41 29.13
CA ALA A 61 -19.78 19.76 29.65
C ALA A 61 -20.15 20.76 28.56
N LEU A 62 -19.48 20.70 27.40
CA LEU A 62 -19.77 21.54 26.25
C LEU A 62 -21.15 21.23 25.64
N ALA A 63 -21.53 19.96 25.54
CA ALA A 63 -22.85 19.55 25.07
C ALA A 63 -23.97 20.02 26.02
N ALA A 64 -23.75 19.96 27.33
CA ALA A 64 -24.70 20.46 28.32
C ALA A 64 -24.84 22.00 28.29
N ALA A 65 -23.82 22.72 27.88
CA ALA A 65 -23.84 24.17 27.73
C ALA A 65 -24.46 24.65 26.40
N GLY A 66 -24.61 23.78 25.41
CA GLY A 66 -25.17 24.09 24.10
C GLY A 66 -25.01 22.97 23.11
N ARG A 67 -25.52 23.18 21.89
CA ARG A 67 -25.43 22.19 20.83
C ARG A 67 -24.02 22.09 20.28
N LEU A 68 -23.50 20.86 20.20
CA LEU A 68 -22.21 20.53 19.59
C LEU A 68 -22.46 19.61 18.40
N TYR A 69 -21.72 19.75 17.32
CA TYR A 69 -21.86 18.90 16.13
C TYR A 69 -21.81 17.41 16.48
N GLY A 70 -22.87 16.68 16.12
CA GLY A 70 -23.05 15.27 16.47
C GLY A 70 -23.43 14.98 17.93
N ARG A 71 -23.64 16.06 18.73
CA ARG A 71 -24.21 16.02 20.08
C ARG A 71 -25.28 17.12 20.16
N GLY A 72 -26.55 16.73 20.17
CA GLY A 72 -27.69 17.66 20.02
C GLY A 72 -27.94 18.12 18.59
N THR A 73 -27.14 17.65 17.60
CA THR A 73 -27.38 17.85 16.17
C THR A 73 -27.12 16.58 15.38
N GLY A 74 -27.68 16.48 14.18
CA GLY A 74 -27.28 15.48 13.19
C GLY A 74 -25.86 15.70 12.68
N VAL A 75 -25.42 14.86 11.73
CA VAL A 75 -24.07 14.88 11.14
C VAL A 75 -24.14 15.00 9.62
N GLY A 76 -23.03 15.42 8.99
CA GLY A 76 -22.94 15.58 7.55
C GLY A 76 -24.00 16.53 7.01
N ALA A 77 -24.75 16.12 5.98
CA ALA A 77 -25.83 16.90 5.40
C ALA A 77 -26.94 17.27 6.41
N GLN A 78 -27.05 16.57 7.52
CA GLN A 78 -28.04 16.79 8.58
C GLN A 78 -27.49 17.65 9.74
N ARG A 79 -26.35 18.28 9.62
CA ARG A 79 -25.62 19.03 10.68
C ARG A 79 -26.45 20.11 11.40
N SER A 80 -27.45 20.67 10.73
CA SER A 80 -28.32 21.71 11.29
C SER A 80 -29.63 21.19 11.88
N VAL A 81 -29.88 19.88 11.78
CA VAL A 81 -31.11 19.24 12.30
C VAL A 81 -30.88 18.98 13.80
N PRO A 82 -31.73 19.52 14.70
CA PRO A 82 -31.62 19.24 16.12
C PRO A 82 -31.94 17.76 16.40
N VAL A 83 -31.25 17.21 17.39
CA VAL A 83 -31.57 15.90 17.99
C VAL A 83 -31.99 16.16 19.44
N ASP A 84 -33.12 15.61 19.85
CA ASP A 84 -33.65 15.76 21.20
C ASP A 84 -32.78 14.98 22.19
N GLU A 85 -32.60 15.49 23.41
CA GLU A 85 -31.75 14.87 24.45
C GLU A 85 -32.13 13.41 24.73
N GLY A 86 -33.46 13.09 24.73
CA GLY A 86 -33.93 11.71 24.92
C GLY A 86 -33.65 10.76 23.77
N ASP A 87 -33.24 11.26 22.59
CA ASP A 87 -33.00 10.50 21.36
C ASP A 87 -31.52 10.42 20.96
N GLU A 88 -30.63 11.11 21.66
CA GLU A 88 -29.21 11.18 21.31
C GLU A 88 -28.50 9.81 21.28
N ALA A 89 -28.74 8.95 22.26
CA ALA A 89 -28.18 7.60 22.28
C ALA A 89 -28.70 6.75 21.12
N ALA A 90 -29.99 6.82 20.83
CA ALA A 90 -30.62 6.16 19.69
C ALA A 90 -30.12 6.75 18.36
N HIS A 91 -29.86 8.05 18.30
CA HIS A 91 -29.25 8.69 17.14
C HIS A 91 -27.85 8.13 16.86
N GLY A 92 -26.99 7.95 17.88
CA GLY A 92 -25.67 7.31 17.74
C GLY A 92 -25.75 5.91 17.14
N LEU A 93 -26.70 5.11 17.59
CA LEU A 93 -26.94 3.77 17.05
C LEU A 93 -27.41 3.80 15.59
N ARG A 94 -28.37 4.69 15.26
CA ARG A 94 -28.80 4.89 13.86
C ARG A 94 -27.65 5.32 12.96
N LEU A 95 -26.74 6.15 13.48
CA LEU A 95 -25.54 6.61 12.75
C LEU A 95 -24.63 5.42 12.41
N LEU A 96 -24.28 4.56 13.38
CA LEU A 96 -23.47 3.36 13.13
C LEU A 96 -24.14 2.43 12.11
N ARG A 97 -25.45 2.15 12.27
CA ARG A 97 -26.18 1.25 11.36
C ARG A 97 -26.24 1.80 9.93
N SER A 98 -26.51 3.10 9.77
CA SER A 98 -26.62 3.72 8.44
C SER A 98 -25.28 3.86 7.71
N HIS A 99 -24.17 3.94 8.43
CA HIS A 99 -22.82 4.06 7.86
C HIS A 99 -22.10 2.72 7.66
N ALA A 100 -22.64 1.61 8.16
CA ALA A 100 -22.05 0.27 8.04
C ALA A 100 -22.29 -0.39 6.67
N GLY A 101 -22.44 0.40 5.60
CA GLY A 101 -22.78 -0.04 4.24
C GLY A 101 -21.59 -0.51 3.37
N GLY A 102 -20.55 -1.08 3.98
CA GLY A 102 -19.37 -1.58 3.24
C GLY A 102 -19.69 -2.75 2.33
N ALA A 103 -18.95 -2.86 1.23
CA ALA A 103 -19.07 -3.89 0.20
C ALA A 103 -17.69 -4.47 -0.18
N GLY A 104 -17.70 -5.48 -1.05
CA GLY A 104 -16.48 -6.21 -1.45
C GLY A 104 -16.12 -7.31 -0.46
N ALA A 105 -14.92 -7.88 -0.64
CA ALA A 105 -14.43 -8.96 0.20
C ALA A 105 -14.18 -8.48 1.65
N PRO A 106 -14.30 -9.36 2.65
CA PRO A 106 -13.79 -9.08 3.98
C PRO A 106 -12.28 -8.82 3.94
N LEU A 107 -11.83 -7.81 4.68
CA LEU A 107 -10.42 -7.51 4.81
C LEU A 107 -9.70 -8.58 5.65
N PRO A 108 -8.42 -8.86 5.34
CA PRO A 108 -7.59 -9.77 6.14
C PRO A 108 -7.51 -9.31 7.62
N ALA A 109 -7.48 -10.27 8.53
CA ALA A 109 -7.38 -10.04 9.98
C ALA A 109 -6.24 -9.07 10.34
N ARG A 110 -5.08 -9.21 9.69
CA ARG A 110 -3.89 -8.36 9.89
C ARG A 110 -4.19 -6.87 9.65
N GLN A 111 -4.93 -6.54 8.57
CA GLN A 111 -5.30 -5.16 8.25
C GLN A 111 -6.30 -4.58 9.25
N VAL A 112 -7.30 -5.38 9.64
CA VAL A 112 -8.32 -4.95 10.60
C VAL A 112 -7.71 -4.76 11.99
N ARG A 113 -6.83 -5.64 12.45
CA ARG A 113 -6.10 -5.48 13.72
C ARG A 113 -5.22 -4.23 13.72
N ALA A 114 -4.55 -3.93 12.59
CA ALA A 114 -3.79 -2.69 12.45
C ALA A 114 -4.70 -1.46 12.58
N MET A 115 -5.88 -1.49 11.96
CA MET A 115 -6.89 -0.44 12.10
C MET A 115 -7.33 -0.25 13.55
N LEU A 116 -7.58 -1.35 14.31
CA LEU A 116 -7.95 -1.25 15.72
C LEU A 116 -6.83 -0.61 16.56
N ALA A 117 -5.57 -0.96 16.31
CA ALA A 117 -4.41 -0.41 17.01
C ALA A 117 -4.23 1.10 16.71
N VAL A 118 -4.30 1.48 15.42
CA VAL A 118 -4.25 2.88 15.00
C VAL A 118 -5.38 3.67 15.66
N ARG A 119 -6.62 3.15 15.60
CA ARG A 119 -7.76 3.86 16.17
C ARG A 119 -7.66 4.02 17.68
N ALA A 120 -7.28 2.97 18.40
CA ALA A 120 -7.06 3.03 19.84
C ALA A 120 -6.00 4.09 20.20
N ASN A 121 -4.88 4.13 19.47
CA ASN A 121 -3.82 5.10 19.73
C ASN A 121 -4.25 6.55 19.43
N GLN A 122 -4.97 6.80 18.34
CA GLN A 122 -5.51 8.13 18.02
C GLN A 122 -6.49 8.64 19.10
N LEU A 123 -7.38 7.76 19.58
CA LEU A 123 -8.31 8.12 20.66
C LEU A 123 -7.58 8.44 21.98
N LEU A 124 -6.45 7.79 22.25
CA LEU A 124 -5.58 8.06 23.40
C LEU A 124 -4.80 9.38 23.28
N ALA A 125 -4.67 9.95 22.07
CA ALA A 125 -4.11 11.29 21.88
C ALA A 125 -4.96 12.36 22.57
N GLY A 126 -6.25 12.08 22.80
CA GLY A 126 -7.21 13.01 23.40
C GLY A 126 -7.89 13.85 22.31
N GLY A 127 -8.87 14.67 22.71
CA GLY A 127 -9.60 15.55 21.79
C GLY A 127 -10.84 14.95 21.15
N SER A 128 -11.03 13.63 21.18
CA SER A 128 -12.17 12.95 20.55
C SER A 128 -13.50 13.13 21.29
N GLY A 129 -13.46 13.32 22.59
CA GLY A 129 -14.67 13.32 23.42
C GLY A 129 -15.37 11.97 23.53
N ILE A 130 -14.74 10.85 23.15
CA ILE A 130 -15.27 9.50 23.24
C ILE A 130 -15.15 8.95 24.67
N GLN A 131 -16.09 8.08 25.09
CA GLN A 131 -15.95 7.42 26.37
C GLN A 131 -14.76 6.44 26.40
N PRO A 132 -13.98 6.36 27.50
CA PRO A 132 -12.82 5.48 27.61
C PRO A 132 -13.13 3.99 27.43
N ALA A 133 -14.35 3.54 27.74
CA ALA A 133 -14.76 2.15 27.60
C ALA A 133 -14.62 1.60 26.16
N LEU A 134 -14.84 2.45 25.14
CA LEU A 134 -14.64 2.06 23.73
C LEU A 134 -13.16 1.85 23.41
N ILE A 135 -12.26 2.66 24.01
CA ILE A 135 -10.82 2.51 23.86
C ILE A 135 -10.35 1.19 24.51
N ASP A 136 -10.84 0.94 25.73
CA ASP A 136 -10.53 -0.31 26.46
C ASP A 136 -10.97 -1.54 25.65
N ALA A 137 -12.17 -1.51 25.04
CA ALA A 137 -12.68 -2.60 24.22
C ALA A 137 -11.86 -2.84 22.93
N LEU A 138 -11.37 -1.77 22.27
CA LEU A 138 -10.44 -1.89 21.12
C LEU A 138 -9.12 -2.56 21.53
N VAL A 139 -8.56 -2.17 22.68
CA VAL A 139 -7.31 -2.74 23.20
C VAL A 139 -7.50 -4.19 23.64
N ASP A 140 -8.64 -4.53 24.25
CA ASP A 140 -8.96 -5.89 24.63
C ASP A 140 -9.16 -6.80 23.41
N ALA A 141 -9.76 -6.31 22.33
CA ALA A 141 -9.84 -7.04 21.06
C ALA A 141 -8.46 -7.39 20.52
N LEU A 142 -7.52 -6.43 20.57
CA LEU A 142 -6.11 -6.67 20.18
C LEU A 142 -5.43 -7.73 21.06
N ARG A 143 -5.64 -7.69 22.39
CA ARG A 143 -5.09 -8.67 23.34
C ARG A 143 -5.63 -10.08 23.13
N LEU A 144 -6.91 -10.16 22.77
CA LEU A 144 -7.62 -11.42 22.55
C LEU A 144 -7.41 -11.98 21.13
N GLY A 145 -6.78 -11.21 20.24
CA GLY A 145 -6.57 -11.61 18.85
C GLY A 145 -7.83 -11.63 18.00
N VAL A 146 -8.91 -10.99 18.48
CA VAL A 146 -10.19 -10.93 17.75
C VAL A 146 -10.34 -9.61 16.99
N HIS A 147 -11.17 -9.61 15.95
CA HIS A 147 -11.38 -8.44 15.10
C HIS A 147 -12.82 -8.41 14.53
N PRO A 148 -13.35 -7.24 14.16
CA PRO A 148 -14.63 -7.14 13.44
C PRO A 148 -14.51 -7.60 12.00
N ALA A 149 -15.61 -8.02 11.38
CA ALA A 149 -15.69 -8.16 9.93
C ALA A 149 -15.81 -6.78 9.29
N VAL A 150 -14.82 -6.40 8.48
CA VAL A 150 -14.75 -5.12 7.75
C VAL A 150 -14.62 -5.39 6.26
N ASN A 151 -15.41 -4.68 5.43
CA ASN A 151 -15.39 -4.84 3.98
C ASN A 151 -14.39 -3.89 3.30
N GLU A 152 -13.90 -4.29 2.12
CA GLU A 152 -12.87 -3.57 1.36
C GLU A 152 -13.30 -2.17 0.91
N TYR A 153 -14.56 -2.02 0.44
CA TYR A 153 -15.05 -0.77 -0.14
C TYR A 153 -15.99 -0.03 0.80
N GLY A 154 -15.77 1.27 0.93
CA GLY A 154 -16.62 2.16 1.74
C GLY A 154 -15.96 3.48 2.12
N GLY A 155 -14.65 3.62 1.97
CA GLY A 155 -13.90 4.84 2.26
C GLY A 155 -13.37 5.52 0.99
N VAL A 156 -13.45 6.85 0.93
CA VAL A 156 -12.88 7.67 -0.13
C VAL A 156 -11.84 8.68 0.40
N GLY A 157 -11.51 8.59 1.70
CA GLY A 157 -10.50 9.44 2.36
C GLY A 157 -11.02 10.76 2.93
N THR A 158 -12.33 10.82 3.22
CA THR A 158 -12.99 11.82 4.06
C THR A 158 -13.35 11.25 5.45
N GLY A 159 -12.59 10.25 5.88
CA GLY A 159 -12.83 9.36 6.99
C GLY A 159 -13.21 7.95 6.54
N ASP A 160 -12.78 6.94 7.28
CA ASP A 160 -13.11 5.52 7.04
C ASP A 160 -14.43 5.15 7.72
N LEU A 161 -15.48 5.97 7.46
CA LEU A 161 -16.77 5.92 8.14
C LEU A 161 -17.36 4.51 8.16
N THR A 162 -17.35 3.83 7.02
CA THR A 162 -17.96 2.50 6.86
C THR A 162 -17.23 1.44 7.67
N ALA A 163 -15.91 1.40 7.61
CA ALA A 163 -15.09 0.42 8.35
C ALA A 163 -15.23 0.62 9.86
N LEU A 164 -15.24 1.88 10.31
CA LEU A 164 -15.36 2.23 11.71
C LEU A 164 -16.82 2.04 12.22
N ALA A 165 -17.83 2.21 11.35
CA ALA A 165 -19.20 1.88 11.69
C ALA A 165 -19.41 0.37 11.88
N GLN A 166 -18.85 -0.46 10.98
CA GLN A 166 -18.84 -1.91 11.13
C GLN A 166 -18.13 -2.34 12.42
N THR A 167 -17.03 -1.67 12.78
CA THR A 167 -16.31 -1.86 14.03
C THR A 167 -17.16 -1.45 15.23
N GLY A 168 -17.82 -0.28 15.17
CA GLY A 168 -18.71 0.21 16.22
C GLY A 168 -19.85 -0.74 16.54
N LEU A 169 -20.48 -1.30 15.50
CA LEU A 169 -21.54 -2.30 15.68
C LEU A 169 -21.02 -3.59 16.35
N THR A 170 -19.77 -3.98 16.11
CA THR A 170 -19.14 -5.12 16.79
C THR A 170 -18.84 -4.79 18.26
N LEU A 171 -18.33 -3.57 18.53
CA LEU A 171 -18.03 -3.11 19.90
C LEU A 171 -19.27 -3.04 20.80
N ILE A 172 -20.44 -2.78 20.24
CA ILE A 172 -21.71 -2.76 20.99
C ILE A 172 -22.46 -4.10 20.99
N GLY A 173 -21.88 -5.14 20.36
CA GLY A 173 -22.47 -6.48 20.33
C GLY A 173 -23.52 -6.74 19.25
N GLU A 174 -23.75 -5.81 18.30
CA GLU A 174 -24.69 -6.02 17.17
C GLU A 174 -24.07 -6.83 16.01
N ARG A 175 -22.76 -6.95 15.97
CA ARG A 175 -22.05 -7.79 15.01
C ARG A 175 -21.08 -8.70 15.72
N PRO A 176 -20.81 -9.91 15.19
CA PRO A 176 -19.89 -10.85 15.82
C PRO A 176 -18.44 -10.41 15.70
N TRP A 177 -17.62 -10.83 16.66
CA TRP A 177 -16.17 -10.85 16.56
C TRP A 177 -15.73 -12.05 15.74
N LEU A 178 -14.68 -11.88 14.93
CA LEU A 178 -13.97 -12.95 14.23
C LEU A 178 -12.68 -13.26 14.98
N SER A 179 -12.30 -14.54 15.04
CA SER A 179 -10.97 -14.98 15.48
C SER A 179 -10.04 -15.00 14.27
N GLY A 180 -8.91 -14.31 14.34
CA GLY A 180 -7.83 -14.43 13.36
C GLY A 180 -6.76 -15.37 13.89
N GLU A 181 -6.26 -16.29 13.07
CA GLU A 181 -5.02 -16.99 13.39
C GLU A 181 -3.87 -15.99 13.43
N LEU A 182 -3.13 -15.97 14.53
CA LEU A 182 -1.87 -15.23 14.62
C LEU A 182 -0.86 -15.92 13.71
N ALA A 183 -0.23 -15.21 12.79
CA ALA A 183 0.86 -15.72 12.00
C ALA A 183 1.92 -16.33 12.94
N GLY A 184 2.05 -17.65 12.94
CA GLY A 184 2.99 -18.37 13.81
C GLY A 184 2.51 -19.66 14.42
N SER A 185 1.27 -20.09 14.21
CA SER A 185 0.80 -21.43 14.54
C SER A 185 0.69 -22.29 13.27
N GLU A 186 1.80 -22.56 12.61
CA GLU A 186 1.92 -23.72 11.75
C GLU A 186 1.96 -24.96 12.65
N GLU A 187 0.82 -25.57 12.89
CA GLU A 187 0.79 -26.98 13.23
C GLU A 187 1.24 -27.74 11.96
N SER A 188 2.45 -28.25 12.00
CA SER A 188 2.92 -29.26 11.07
C SER A 188 1.88 -30.37 11.02
N PRO A 189 1.40 -30.81 9.84
CA PRO A 189 0.56 -31.99 9.74
C PRO A 189 1.38 -33.16 10.23
N GLY A 190 0.97 -33.75 11.34
CA GLY A 190 1.55 -34.95 11.91
C GLY A 190 1.58 -36.05 10.88
N SER A 191 2.77 -36.46 10.50
CA SER A 191 3.03 -37.71 9.83
C SER A 191 2.82 -38.83 10.84
N ASP A 192 1.62 -39.42 10.87
CA ASP A 192 1.39 -40.79 11.35
C ASP A 192 0.05 -41.27 10.85
N GLY A 193 0.11 -42.02 9.79
CA GLY A 193 -1.01 -42.76 9.15
C GLY A 193 -0.45 -43.75 8.17
N GLU A 194 0.12 -44.86 8.68
CA GLU A 194 0.38 -46.06 7.87
C GLU A 194 -0.89 -46.50 7.13
N PRO A 195 -0.82 -46.87 5.84
CA PRO A 195 -1.93 -47.51 5.18
C PRO A 195 -1.98 -48.98 5.59
N ALA A 196 -3.06 -49.33 6.27
CA ALA A 196 -3.41 -50.73 6.58
C ALA A 196 -3.53 -51.57 5.32
N GLY A 197 -2.95 -52.77 5.41
CA GLY A 197 -2.78 -53.75 4.33
C GLY A 197 -4.05 -54.20 3.60
N LEU A 198 -3.89 -54.33 2.31
CA LEU A 198 -4.80 -55.08 1.44
C LEU A 198 -4.50 -56.57 1.57
N MET A 199 -5.47 -57.31 2.06
CA MET A 199 -5.52 -58.79 1.99
C MET A 199 -5.79 -59.23 0.55
N GLU A 200 -4.97 -60.16 0.07
CA GLU A 200 -5.19 -61.02 -1.11
C GLU A 200 -6.44 -61.90 -0.98
N GLY A 201 -7.14 -62.11 -2.09
CA GLY A 201 -8.17 -63.14 -2.14
C GLY A 201 -8.87 -63.26 -3.50
N ALA A 202 -8.29 -64.13 -4.37
CA ALA A 202 -8.97 -65.03 -5.34
C ALA A 202 -9.72 -64.47 -6.57
N ASP A 203 -9.11 -64.68 -7.71
CA ASP A 203 -9.70 -64.98 -9.04
C ASP A 203 -10.56 -66.28 -8.98
N PRO A 204 -11.52 -66.65 -9.90
CA PRO A 204 -11.30 -66.69 -11.34
C PRO A 204 -12.55 -66.45 -12.24
N GLY A 205 -12.26 -66.16 -13.50
CA GLY A 205 -13.10 -66.74 -14.60
C GLY A 205 -13.76 -65.75 -15.54
N GLY A 206 -13.28 -65.73 -16.74
CA GLY A 206 -14.05 -66.07 -17.94
C GLY A 206 -14.25 -64.96 -18.97
N GLU A 207 -13.56 -65.17 -20.10
CA GLU A 207 -13.96 -64.90 -21.50
C GLU A 207 -14.02 -63.44 -22.01
N SER A 208 -13.02 -63.03 -22.78
CA SER A 208 -12.84 -63.12 -24.23
C SER A 208 -14.04 -62.71 -25.08
N VAL A 209 -13.93 -61.61 -25.78
CA VAL A 209 -14.16 -61.49 -27.22
C VAL A 209 -13.45 -60.28 -27.80
N ALA A 210 -12.70 -60.53 -28.84
CA ALA A 210 -11.91 -59.69 -29.69
C ALA A 210 -12.71 -58.95 -30.77
N ALA A 211 -12.06 -58.04 -31.41
CA ALA A 211 -12.03 -57.70 -32.84
C ALA A 211 -12.18 -56.16 -33.04
N ALA A 212 -11.16 -55.55 -33.50
CA ALA A 212 -10.68 -55.32 -34.87
C ALA A 212 -11.66 -54.36 -35.61
N THR A 213 -11.31 -53.36 -36.33
CA THR A 213 -10.29 -53.11 -37.34
C THR A 213 -10.36 -51.67 -37.82
N LYS A 214 -9.24 -51.11 -38.21
CA LYS A 214 -9.09 -50.01 -39.21
C LYS A 214 -9.57 -50.52 -40.58
N PRO A 215 -9.81 -49.68 -41.63
CA PRO A 215 -8.79 -48.84 -42.25
C PRO A 215 -9.29 -47.55 -42.93
N ALA A 216 -8.32 -46.75 -43.32
CA ALA A 216 -8.45 -45.79 -44.43
C ALA A 216 -8.40 -46.52 -45.77
N PRO A 217 -8.83 -45.94 -46.93
CA PRO A 217 -7.83 -45.36 -47.82
C PRO A 217 -8.29 -44.20 -48.75
N ASP A 218 -7.26 -43.61 -49.35
CA ASP A 218 -7.08 -43.15 -50.74
C ASP A 218 -7.68 -41.80 -51.24
N GLY A 219 -6.73 -40.96 -51.66
CA GLY A 219 -6.91 -39.93 -52.69
C GLY A 219 -6.63 -40.51 -54.10
N PRO A 220 -6.22 -39.73 -55.13
CA PRO A 220 -6.68 -38.47 -55.67
C PRO A 220 -7.29 -38.72 -57.12
N PRO A 221 -7.42 -37.85 -58.12
CA PRO A 221 -6.39 -37.06 -58.79
C PRO A 221 -6.82 -35.73 -59.49
N ASP A 222 -5.79 -34.93 -59.69
CA ASP A 222 -5.40 -34.25 -60.92
C ASP A 222 -6.24 -33.20 -61.68
N ALA A 223 -5.63 -32.19 -62.02
CA ALA A 223 -5.10 -31.46 -63.18
C ALA A 223 -5.68 -30.02 -63.25
N GLY A 224 -4.94 -29.03 -63.54
CA GLY A 224 -3.88 -28.73 -64.38
C GLY A 224 -3.72 -27.25 -64.59
N THR A 225 -2.51 -26.89 -64.86
CA THR A 225 -2.02 -25.82 -65.73
C THR A 225 -2.33 -24.34 -65.32
N GLY A 226 -1.44 -23.45 -65.23
CA GLY A 226 -0.14 -23.23 -65.77
C GLY A 226 0.28 -21.80 -65.61
N THR A 227 1.57 -21.61 -65.63
CA THR A 227 2.41 -20.51 -66.02
C THR A 227 2.76 -19.41 -65.02
N ALA A 228 4.01 -19.51 -64.53
CA ALA A 228 4.91 -18.39 -64.25
C ALA A 228 5.51 -17.86 -65.60
N PRO A 229 6.37 -16.87 -65.72
CA PRO A 229 7.20 -16.20 -64.72
C PRO A 229 7.34 -14.68 -64.93
N GLY A 230 8.17 -14.00 -64.08
CA GLY A 230 8.65 -12.67 -64.37
C GLY A 230 9.35 -11.98 -63.23
N GLU A 231 10.62 -12.29 -63.03
CA GLU A 231 11.60 -11.41 -62.37
C GLU A 231 11.66 -10.03 -63.05
N VAL A 232 12.06 -8.99 -62.30
CA VAL A 232 13.09 -8.02 -62.56
C VAL A 232 13.19 -7.06 -61.39
N SER A 233 14.17 -7.15 -60.59
CA SER A 233 15.43 -6.41 -60.30
C SER A 233 15.41 -4.87 -60.42
N ALA A 234 15.94 -4.31 -59.34
CA ALA A 234 16.94 -3.24 -59.21
C ALA A 234 16.55 -1.77 -59.22
N ALA A 235 16.94 -1.15 -58.14
CA ALA A 235 17.83 0.03 -58.00
C ALA A 235 17.33 1.43 -58.36
N GLY A 236 17.65 2.34 -57.46
CA GLY A 236 18.16 3.66 -57.79
C GLY A 236 17.51 4.86 -57.14
N ALA A 237 18.00 5.31 -56.07
CA ALA A 237 18.72 6.57 -55.85
C ALA A 237 18.07 7.94 -56.16
N ARG A 238 18.06 8.75 -55.10
CA ARG A 238 18.46 10.19 -55.05
C ARG A 238 17.47 11.31 -55.42
N ARG A 239 17.41 12.26 -54.46
CA ARG A 239 17.52 13.72 -54.52
C ARG A 239 16.26 14.53 -54.12
N ALA A 240 16.47 15.31 -53.03
CA ALA A 240 15.84 16.62 -52.84
C ALA A 240 16.37 17.61 -53.89
N PRO A 241 15.86 18.85 -54.11
CA PRO A 241 15.54 19.87 -53.13
C PRO A 241 14.49 20.93 -53.58
N GLY A 242 14.29 21.95 -52.71
CA GLY A 242 13.79 23.29 -53.06
C GLY A 242 12.36 23.53 -52.55
N GLY A 243 12.00 24.43 -51.71
CA GLY A 243 12.46 25.80 -51.53
C GLY A 243 11.37 26.77 -52.02
N ALA A 244 10.65 27.42 -51.10
CA ALA A 244 10.17 28.78 -51.34
C ALA A 244 9.49 29.37 -50.08
N SER A 245 10.02 30.48 -49.66
CA SER A 245 9.55 31.46 -48.72
C SER A 245 8.33 32.24 -49.22
N VAL A 246 7.47 32.71 -48.29
CA VAL A 246 6.89 34.06 -48.36
C VAL A 246 6.61 34.57 -46.96
N ALA A 247 6.97 35.83 -46.77
CA ALA A 247 7.00 36.67 -45.60
C ALA A 247 5.64 37.32 -45.31
N GLY A 248 5.55 37.96 -44.13
CA GLY A 248 4.58 39.03 -43.82
C GLY A 248 4.20 39.03 -42.35
N THR A 249 4.88 39.75 -41.53
CA THR A 249 4.73 41.06 -40.90
C THR A 249 3.76 41.15 -39.71
N GLU A 250 4.35 41.52 -38.58
CA GLU A 250 4.04 42.59 -37.62
C GLU A 250 2.87 42.37 -36.63
N ARG A 251 2.97 42.51 -35.32
CA ARG A 251 3.45 43.61 -34.45
C ARG A 251 3.44 43.19 -32.97
N ALA A 252 4.48 43.54 -32.26
CA ALA A 252 4.46 43.73 -30.81
C ALA A 252 3.87 45.11 -30.47
N PRO A 253 3.61 45.50 -29.18
CA PRO A 253 4.62 45.63 -28.15
C PRO A 253 4.10 45.51 -26.68
N GLY A 254 5.05 45.52 -25.73
CA GLY A 254 4.79 45.83 -24.33
C GLY A 254 5.87 45.27 -23.38
N GLY A 255 7.01 45.95 -23.35
CA GLY A 255 8.08 45.65 -22.39
C GLY A 255 7.91 46.35 -21.05
N VAL A 256 8.36 45.75 -19.98
CA VAL A 256 8.80 46.45 -18.76
C VAL A 256 10.19 45.95 -18.36
N SER A 257 11.11 46.87 -18.39
CA SER A 257 12.51 46.80 -17.97
C SER A 257 12.63 46.85 -16.45
N VAL A 258 13.48 46.05 -15.83
CA VAL A 258 14.10 46.37 -14.54
C VAL A 258 15.60 46.12 -14.62
N ALA A 259 16.31 47.16 -14.21
CA ALA A 259 17.71 47.41 -14.34
C ALA A 259 18.61 46.46 -13.53
N GLY A 260 19.80 46.23 -14.11
CA GLY A 260 20.91 45.53 -13.48
C GLY A 260 21.69 46.35 -12.49
N VAL A 261 22.32 45.65 -11.53
CA VAL A 261 23.45 46.18 -10.77
C VAL A 261 24.63 45.23 -10.90
N GLN A 262 25.63 45.69 -11.61
CA GLN A 262 26.99 45.10 -11.67
C GLN A 262 27.73 45.39 -10.36
N ARG A 263 28.52 44.42 -9.88
CA ARG A 263 29.72 44.70 -9.07
C ARG A 263 30.87 43.81 -9.53
N ALA A 264 31.94 44.45 -9.90
CA ALA A 264 33.25 43.90 -10.26
C ALA A 264 34.16 43.76 -9.01
N PRO A 265 35.32 43.11 -9.17
CA PRO A 265 36.07 42.46 -8.11
C PRO A 265 37.17 43.34 -7.47
N GLY A 266 37.55 42.99 -6.25
CA GLY A 266 38.70 43.57 -5.54
C GLY A 266 39.62 42.44 -5.05
N VAL A 267 40.82 42.46 -5.58
CA VAL A 267 42.01 41.69 -5.17
C VAL A 267 42.63 42.39 -3.95
N VAL A 268 43.04 41.65 -2.91
CA VAL A 268 44.20 41.97 -2.06
C VAL A 268 44.83 40.71 -1.49
N THR A 269 46.09 40.62 -1.68
CA THR A 269 47.13 39.69 -1.23
C THR A 269 47.54 39.92 0.25
N GLY A 270 48.06 38.85 0.88
CA GLY A 270 49.14 38.99 1.86
C GLY A 270 49.04 38.17 3.15
N ALA A 271 49.69 37.06 3.17
CA ALA A 271 50.75 36.54 4.08
C ALA A 271 50.67 36.76 5.60
N GLY A 272 50.95 35.67 6.34
CA GLY A 272 51.69 35.78 7.60
C GLY A 272 51.22 34.87 8.74
N ALA A 273 51.97 33.86 8.97
CA ALA A 273 52.25 32.94 10.03
C ALA A 273 51.97 33.35 11.51
N GLU A 274 51.67 32.41 12.32
CA GLU A 274 52.33 31.79 13.49
C GLU A 274 51.43 31.61 14.74
N ARG A 275 51.42 30.37 15.19
CA ARG A 275 51.39 29.73 16.51
C ARG A 275 50.96 30.53 17.75
N GLY A 276 50.15 29.81 18.57
CA GLY A 276 50.08 30.07 20.01
C GLY A 276 48.93 29.35 20.73
N SER A 277 49.34 28.35 21.47
CA SER A 277 48.60 27.54 22.45
C SER A 277 47.96 28.34 23.57
N GLY A 278 46.85 27.85 24.16
CA GLY A 278 46.48 28.16 25.51
C GLY A 278 44.97 28.04 25.80
N GLY A 279 44.60 26.99 26.55
CA GLY A 279 43.28 26.82 27.06
C GLY A 279 42.88 27.83 28.11
N VAL A 280 41.62 27.89 28.43
CA VAL A 280 41.00 27.83 29.75
C VAL A 280 39.46 28.09 29.62
N SER A 281 38.74 27.28 30.31
CA SER A 281 37.33 27.29 30.71
C SER A 281 36.79 28.62 31.21
N ALA A 282 35.55 28.96 30.87
CA ALA A 282 34.59 29.53 31.85
C ALA A 282 33.15 29.64 31.27
N ARG A 283 32.24 29.35 32.11
CA ARG A 283 30.77 29.30 32.00
C ARG A 283 30.11 30.70 32.11
N PRO A 284 28.77 30.81 32.06
CA PRO A 284 28.04 31.82 31.33
C PRO A 284 27.54 32.99 32.23
N VAL A 285 27.22 34.12 31.59
CA VAL A 285 26.54 35.24 32.28
C VAL A 285 25.27 35.61 31.47
N LYS A 286 24.17 35.61 32.21
CA LYS A 286 22.87 36.20 31.84
C LYS A 286 22.99 37.74 31.74
N ALA A 287 22.32 38.33 30.76
CA ALA A 287 21.95 39.74 30.82
C ALA A 287 20.52 39.94 30.27
N ARG A 288 19.76 40.67 31.04
CA ARG A 288 18.39 41.15 30.85
C ARG A 288 18.41 42.58 30.23
N PRO A 289 17.24 43.14 29.84
CA PRO A 289 17.08 44.04 28.70
C PRO A 289 17.15 45.53 29.08
N ALA A 290 17.43 46.37 28.08
CA ALA A 290 17.28 47.82 28.18
C ALA A 290 16.17 48.30 27.23
N GLN A 291 15.21 48.99 27.81
CA GLN A 291 14.21 49.81 27.14
C GLN A 291 14.86 51.11 26.64
N ALA A 292 14.49 51.52 25.43
CA ALA A 292 14.55 52.93 25.05
C ALA A 292 13.41 53.19 24.05
N GLY A 293 12.46 53.99 24.49
CA GLY A 293 11.37 54.49 23.68
C GLY A 293 11.81 55.65 22.81
N LEU A 294 11.22 55.74 21.63
CA LEU A 294 11.08 56.98 20.86
C LEU A 294 9.70 57.00 20.24
N GLY A 295 8.95 58.03 20.56
CA GLY A 295 7.59 58.26 20.13
C GLY A 295 7.49 58.62 18.65
N ILE A 296 6.40 58.22 18.05
CA ILE A 296 5.93 58.66 16.75
C ILE A 296 4.52 59.22 16.94
N PRO A 297 4.20 60.38 16.35
CA PRO A 297 2.92 61.04 16.59
C PRO A 297 1.78 60.39 15.83
N SER A 298 0.65 60.32 16.50
CA SER A 298 -0.66 59.88 15.99
C SER A 298 -1.17 60.82 14.90
N SER A 299 -1.49 60.28 13.75
CA SER A 299 -2.38 60.91 12.76
C SER A 299 -3.73 60.14 12.79
N GLU A 300 -4.79 60.92 13.02
CA GLU A 300 -6.19 60.45 13.02
C GLU A 300 -6.60 59.89 11.66
N PRO A 301 -7.45 58.82 11.60
CA PRO A 301 -8.01 58.33 10.36
C PRO A 301 -9.19 59.24 9.94
N GLY A 302 -9.18 59.65 8.67
CA GLY A 302 -10.30 60.31 8.02
C GLY A 302 -11.46 59.33 7.75
N PRO A 303 -12.66 59.87 7.51
CA PRO A 303 -13.88 59.05 7.43
C PRO A 303 -13.89 58.11 6.20
N GLU A 304 -14.38 56.88 6.43
CA GLU A 304 -14.64 55.88 5.42
C GLU A 304 -15.71 56.35 4.40
N PRO A 305 -15.59 56.04 3.12
CA PRO A 305 -16.64 56.31 2.13
C PRO A 305 -17.79 55.30 2.30
N GLU A 306 -19.03 55.80 2.22
CA GLU A 306 -20.27 55.06 2.23
C GLU A 306 -20.31 54.03 1.11
N PRO A 307 -20.90 52.83 1.34
CA PRO A 307 -21.07 51.81 0.29
C PRO A 307 -22.13 52.22 -0.74
N THR A 308 -21.76 52.17 -1.99
CA THR A 308 -22.68 52.28 -3.12
C THR A 308 -23.66 51.09 -3.14
N PRO A 309 -24.95 51.32 -3.44
CA PRO A 309 -25.93 50.24 -3.48
C PRO A 309 -25.71 49.36 -4.71
N GLU A 310 -25.78 48.02 -4.47
CA GLU A 310 -25.81 46.99 -5.51
C GLU A 310 -27.09 47.13 -6.34
N PRO A 311 -27.02 46.88 -7.68
CA PRO A 311 -28.22 46.83 -8.50
C PRO A 311 -29.02 45.56 -8.25
N GLU A 312 -30.33 45.70 -8.13
CA GLU A 312 -31.31 44.62 -8.05
C GLU A 312 -31.24 43.72 -9.30
N PRO A 313 -31.43 42.41 -9.17
CA PRO A 313 -31.42 41.51 -10.32
C PRO A 313 -32.74 41.66 -11.12
N GLU A 314 -32.58 41.99 -12.42
CA GLU A 314 -33.67 41.97 -13.39
C GLU A 314 -34.26 40.56 -13.52
N SER A 315 -35.58 40.47 -13.44
CA SER A 315 -36.39 39.30 -13.66
C SER A 315 -36.29 38.81 -15.11
N GLU A 316 -35.74 37.62 -15.32
CA GLU A 316 -35.82 36.93 -16.61
C GLU A 316 -37.21 36.33 -16.83
N PRO A 317 -37.71 36.35 -18.09
CA PRO A 317 -39.04 35.82 -18.42
C PRO A 317 -39.04 34.29 -18.49
N ASN A 318 -40.04 33.69 -17.83
CA ASN A 318 -40.43 32.29 -17.95
C ASN A 318 -40.59 31.86 -19.40
N THR A 319 -39.75 30.96 -19.89
CA THR A 319 -40.03 30.13 -21.05
C THR A 319 -40.25 28.70 -20.60
N GLU A 320 -41.52 28.31 -20.61
CA GLU A 320 -41.95 26.90 -20.50
C GLU A 320 -41.29 26.07 -21.60
N TRP A 321 -40.48 25.09 -21.23
CA TRP A 321 -40.02 24.07 -22.15
C TRP A 321 -40.76 22.76 -21.84
N ALA A 322 -41.77 22.47 -22.70
CA ALA A 322 -42.48 21.21 -22.72
C ALA A 322 -41.59 20.12 -23.34
N GLY A 323 -41.10 19.20 -22.51
CA GLY A 323 -40.41 18.00 -22.98
C GLY A 323 -41.41 16.91 -23.40
N PRO A 324 -41.14 16.14 -24.45
CA PRO A 324 -42.02 15.05 -24.88
C PRO A 324 -41.76 13.77 -24.05
N SER A 325 -42.87 13.16 -23.65
CA SER A 325 -42.94 11.81 -23.04
C SER A 325 -42.47 10.73 -24.01
N PRO A 326 -41.73 9.70 -23.55
CA PRO A 326 -41.41 8.56 -24.40
C PRO A 326 -42.59 7.58 -24.52
N ARG A 327 -43.07 7.39 -25.72
CA ARG A 327 -43.97 6.28 -26.07
C ARG A 327 -43.17 5.00 -26.18
N ALA A 328 -43.69 3.95 -25.56
CA ALA A 328 -43.28 2.57 -25.77
C ALA A 328 -43.46 2.18 -27.23
N GLY A 329 -42.38 1.72 -27.85
CA GLY A 329 -42.38 1.15 -29.19
C GLY A 329 -41.47 -0.06 -29.27
N SER A 330 -42.06 -1.17 -29.62
CA SER A 330 -41.51 -2.50 -29.83
C SER A 330 -40.22 -2.57 -30.61
N VAL A 331 -39.26 -3.36 -30.08
CA VAL A 331 -38.08 -3.82 -30.83
C VAL A 331 -38.36 -5.22 -31.35
N ALA A 332 -38.55 -5.33 -32.65
CA ALA A 332 -38.35 -6.57 -33.38
C ALA A 332 -37.60 -6.25 -34.68
N ALA A 333 -36.63 -7.11 -34.98
CA ALA A 333 -35.93 -7.29 -36.25
C ALA A 333 -34.73 -6.35 -36.55
N ALA A 334 -33.53 -6.88 -36.34
CA ALA A 334 -32.44 -6.93 -37.32
C ALA A 334 -31.36 -7.93 -36.86
N ALA A 335 -31.51 -9.18 -37.27
CA ALA A 335 -30.43 -10.14 -37.37
C ALA A 335 -29.97 -10.12 -38.83
N ALA A 336 -28.69 -9.86 -39.05
CA ALA A 336 -27.83 -10.41 -40.10
C ALA A 336 -26.72 -9.42 -40.49
N ALA A 337 -25.53 -9.61 -40.00
CA ALA A 337 -24.27 -9.52 -40.75
C ALA A 337 -23.13 -10.00 -39.81
N GLY A 338 -22.49 -11.08 -40.24
CA GLY A 338 -21.44 -11.78 -39.51
C GLY A 338 -20.12 -11.03 -39.48
N GLY A 339 -19.32 -11.43 -38.49
CA GLY A 339 -17.93 -11.00 -38.33
C GLY A 339 -17.38 -11.64 -37.05
N GLU A 340 -16.66 -12.73 -37.20
CA GLU A 340 -15.91 -13.41 -36.15
C GLU A 340 -14.97 -12.46 -35.42
N LEU A 341 -15.03 -12.41 -34.12
CA LEU A 341 -13.91 -12.05 -33.25
C LEU A 341 -14.01 -12.83 -31.94
N ALA A 342 -12.89 -13.44 -31.61
CA ALA A 342 -12.64 -14.46 -30.62
C ALA A 342 -13.21 -14.15 -29.23
N ALA A 343 -13.87 -15.16 -28.66
CA ALA A 343 -14.36 -15.23 -27.31
C ALA A 343 -13.21 -15.34 -26.30
N ALA A 344 -12.99 -14.31 -25.51
CA ALA A 344 -12.32 -14.43 -24.23
C ALA A 344 -13.37 -14.88 -23.19
N ALA A 345 -13.32 -16.14 -22.82
CA ALA A 345 -14.18 -16.71 -21.80
C ALA A 345 -13.79 -16.13 -20.43
N ARG A 346 -14.61 -15.24 -19.91
CA ARG A 346 -14.61 -14.88 -18.49
C ARG A 346 -15.46 -15.92 -17.77
N TYR A 347 -14.82 -16.83 -17.04
CA TYR A 347 -15.51 -17.64 -16.05
C TYR A 347 -15.90 -16.74 -14.87
N VAL A 348 -17.14 -16.29 -14.85
CA VAL A 348 -17.78 -15.80 -13.64
C VAL A 348 -18.36 -17.04 -12.96
N VAL A 349 -17.70 -17.53 -11.90
CA VAL A 349 -18.31 -18.51 -11.01
C VAL A 349 -19.37 -17.79 -10.20
N ALA A 350 -20.62 -17.95 -10.60
CA ALA A 350 -21.74 -17.53 -9.77
C ALA A 350 -21.83 -18.46 -8.55
N PRO A 351 -22.02 -17.92 -7.33
CA PRO A 351 -22.27 -18.79 -6.17
C PRO A 351 -23.55 -19.57 -6.38
N ALA A 352 -23.50 -20.88 -6.10
CA ALA A 352 -24.69 -21.72 -6.12
C ALA A 352 -25.69 -21.25 -5.06
N VAL A 353 -26.91 -20.94 -5.48
CA VAL A 353 -28.03 -20.57 -4.61
C VAL A 353 -28.95 -21.76 -4.50
N GLN A 354 -29.20 -22.24 -3.28
CA GLN A 354 -30.17 -23.30 -3.03
C GLN A 354 -31.50 -22.70 -2.60
N LEU A 355 -32.57 -23.11 -3.29
CA LEU A 355 -33.93 -22.71 -2.96
C LEU A 355 -34.45 -23.58 -1.79
N VAL A 356 -34.78 -22.96 -0.68
CA VAL A 356 -35.42 -23.65 0.46
C VAL A 356 -36.79 -23.06 0.66
N THR A 357 -37.84 -23.90 0.54
CA THR A 357 -39.22 -23.51 0.82
C THR A 357 -39.57 -23.98 2.23
N LEU A 358 -39.92 -23.03 3.09
CA LEU A 358 -40.36 -23.32 4.46
C LEU A 358 -41.88 -23.55 4.47
N PRO A 359 -42.41 -24.56 5.16
CA PRO A 359 -43.86 -24.77 5.28
C PRO A 359 -44.48 -23.80 6.30
N GLY A 360 -45.35 -22.91 5.83
CA GLY A 360 -46.16 -21.99 6.65
C GLY A 360 -47.31 -21.42 5.84
N PRO A 361 -48.33 -20.78 6.47
CA PRO A 361 -49.55 -20.33 5.79
C PRO A 361 -49.40 -19.16 4.81
N ALA A 362 -48.18 -18.66 4.61
CA ALA A 362 -47.77 -17.83 3.47
C ALA A 362 -46.36 -18.29 3.04
N ALA A 363 -46.28 -18.92 1.86
CA ALA A 363 -44.99 -19.38 1.34
C ALA A 363 -44.15 -18.19 0.89
N GLU A 364 -43.24 -17.74 1.74
CA GLU A 364 -42.16 -16.81 1.34
C GLU A 364 -40.94 -17.58 0.92
N THR A 365 -40.44 -17.28 -0.29
CA THR A 365 -39.20 -17.84 -0.80
C THR A 365 -38.03 -16.94 -0.40
N VAL A 366 -37.16 -17.47 0.48
CA VAL A 366 -35.99 -16.74 0.96
C VAL A 366 -34.74 -17.29 0.23
N TYR A 367 -33.95 -16.42 -0.35
CA TYR A 367 -32.67 -16.76 -0.95
C TYR A 367 -31.57 -16.81 0.12
N VAL A 368 -30.96 -17.98 0.33
CA VAL A 368 -29.83 -18.14 1.27
C VAL A 368 -28.56 -18.49 0.46
N PRO A 369 -27.47 -17.75 0.58
CA PRO A 369 -26.22 -18.13 -0.07
C PRO A 369 -25.61 -19.35 0.64
N VAL A 370 -25.23 -20.37 -0.14
CA VAL A 370 -24.58 -21.58 0.36
C VAL A 370 -23.09 -21.30 0.57
N SER A 371 -22.74 -20.66 1.68
CA SER A 371 -21.39 -20.73 2.24
C SER A 371 -21.38 -20.15 3.66
N ALA A 372 -21.80 -20.97 4.61
CA ALA A 372 -21.31 -20.99 6.01
C ALA A 372 -22.11 -22.11 6.71
N SER A 373 -21.42 -23.13 7.17
CA SER A 373 -21.99 -24.11 8.10
C SER A 373 -22.30 -23.38 9.42
N VAL A 374 -23.54 -22.91 9.58
CA VAL A 374 -24.00 -22.41 10.86
C VAL A 374 -24.60 -23.60 11.59
N THR A 375 -23.87 -24.12 12.58
CA THR A 375 -24.42 -25.06 13.55
C THR A 375 -25.31 -24.25 14.51
N ALA A 376 -26.60 -24.18 14.23
CA ALA A 376 -27.57 -23.63 15.17
C ALA A 376 -27.79 -24.62 16.31
N VAL A 377 -27.28 -24.31 17.49
CA VAL A 377 -27.64 -24.98 18.72
C VAL A 377 -28.99 -24.42 19.21
N VAL A 378 -30.05 -25.19 19.04
CA VAL A 378 -31.36 -24.86 19.62
C VAL A 378 -31.28 -25.16 21.12
N SER A 379 -31.27 -24.12 21.95
CA SER A 379 -31.35 -24.24 23.42
C SER A 379 -32.80 -24.34 23.83
N GLY A 380 -33.18 -25.48 24.40
CA GLY A 380 -34.48 -25.63 25.09
C GLY A 380 -34.48 -24.91 26.46
N PRO A 381 -35.64 -24.58 27.04
CA PRO A 381 -35.72 -23.84 28.30
C PRO A 381 -35.41 -24.74 29.49
N GLY A 382 -34.43 -24.35 30.27
CA GLY A 382 -34.26 -24.82 31.63
C GLY A 382 -33.00 -25.57 32.01
N VAL A 383 -31.82 -24.90 31.94
CA VAL A 383 -30.67 -25.24 32.78
C VAL A 383 -29.95 -23.94 33.14
N PRO A 384 -29.64 -23.64 34.41
CA PRO A 384 -28.86 -22.45 34.75
C PRO A 384 -27.43 -22.69 34.31
N THR A 385 -27.04 -22.09 33.17
CA THR A 385 -25.69 -22.11 32.66
C THR A 385 -24.87 -21.11 33.46
N THR A 386 -23.98 -21.60 34.31
CA THR A 386 -22.86 -20.79 34.84
C THR A 386 -22.15 -20.18 33.66
N ALA A 387 -22.17 -18.86 33.52
CA ALA A 387 -21.52 -18.11 32.46
C ALA A 387 -20.02 -18.42 32.49
N ARG A 388 -19.56 -19.26 31.55
CA ARG A 388 -18.16 -19.28 31.17
C ARG A 388 -17.90 -17.93 30.50
N SER A 389 -16.99 -17.12 31.06
CA SER A 389 -16.48 -15.90 30.43
C SER A 389 -15.99 -16.28 29.03
N THR A 390 -16.74 -15.85 28.04
CA THR A 390 -16.45 -16.12 26.62
C THR A 390 -15.28 -15.26 26.20
N GLY A 391 -14.16 -15.26 26.57
CA GLY A 391 -12.93 -14.56 26.14
C GLY A 391 -13.04 -13.44 25.08
N LEU A 392 -14.19 -12.79 24.97
CA LEU A 392 -14.48 -11.71 24.03
C LEU A 392 -14.61 -10.38 24.78
N PRO A 393 -14.31 -9.23 24.14
CA PRO A 393 -14.58 -7.92 24.71
C PRO A 393 -16.05 -7.78 25.10
N ALA A 394 -16.32 -7.23 26.28
CA ALA A 394 -17.70 -6.97 26.71
C ALA A 394 -18.35 -5.89 25.82
N PRO A 395 -19.63 -6.04 25.44
CA PRO A 395 -20.33 -5.02 24.67
C PRO A 395 -20.37 -3.69 25.42
N VAL A 396 -20.10 -2.60 24.71
CA VAL A 396 -20.09 -1.23 25.27
C VAL A 396 -21.42 -0.57 24.99
N VAL A 397 -21.99 0.11 25.99
CA VAL A 397 -23.19 0.92 25.83
C VAL A 397 -22.81 2.29 25.27
N LEU A 398 -23.36 2.66 24.10
CA LEU A 398 -23.12 3.96 23.48
C LEU A 398 -23.61 5.11 24.35
N GLN A 399 -22.79 6.15 24.44
CA GLN A 399 -23.15 7.44 25.00
C GLN A 399 -23.33 8.47 23.87
N PRO A 400 -24.05 9.59 24.13
CA PRO A 400 -24.18 10.66 23.15
C PRO A 400 -22.84 11.12 22.56
N GLY A 401 -22.73 11.16 21.24
CA GLY A 401 -21.53 11.56 20.49
C GLY A 401 -20.47 10.50 20.29
N ASP A 402 -20.54 9.34 20.94
CA ASP A 402 -19.54 8.26 20.77
C ASP A 402 -19.44 7.75 19.34
N ALA A 403 -20.59 7.58 18.67
CA ALA A 403 -20.64 7.09 17.30
C ALA A 403 -19.86 8.01 16.37
N LEU A 404 -20.10 9.32 16.38
CA LEU A 404 -19.38 10.27 15.54
C LEU A 404 -17.89 10.31 15.91
N ALA A 405 -17.55 10.36 17.20
CA ALA A 405 -16.18 10.33 17.66
C ALA A 405 -15.42 9.08 17.20
N LEU A 406 -16.06 7.90 17.18
CA LEU A 406 -15.46 6.67 16.68
C LEU A 406 -15.24 6.73 15.17
N LEU A 407 -16.19 7.30 14.40
CA LEU A 407 -16.19 7.32 12.94
C LEU A 407 -15.20 8.33 12.33
N SER A 408 -14.84 9.40 13.03
CA SER A 408 -14.05 10.52 12.51
C SER A 408 -12.56 10.20 12.44
N SER A 409 -12.17 9.28 11.55
CA SER A 409 -10.76 8.89 11.38
C SER A 409 -10.53 8.18 10.04
N ASN A 410 -9.28 8.17 9.58
CA ASN A 410 -8.77 7.34 8.47
C ASN A 410 -7.94 6.15 9.00
N ALA A 411 -8.37 5.53 10.10
CA ALA A 411 -7.59 4.48 10.76
C ALA A 411 -7.36 3.23 9.89
N LEU A 412 -8.30 2.88 9.00
CA LEU A 412 -8.12 1.77 8.05
C LEU A 412 -7.09 2.14 6.97
N ALA A 413 -7.23 3.32 6.36
CA ALA A 413 -6.30 3.79 5.33
C ALA A 413 -4.87 3.90 5.89
N LEU A 414 -4.70 4.39 7.12
CA LEU A 414 -3.42 4.46 7.84
C LEU A 414 -2.85 3.08 8.15
N ALA A 415 -3.69 2.14 8.58
CA ALA A 415 -3.30 0.76 8.84
C ALA A 415 -2.77 0.07 7.57
N GLN A 416 -3.51 0.18 6.47
CA GLN A 416 -3.10 -0.36 5.17
C GLN A 416 -1.82 0.30 4.67
N ALA A 417 -1.68 1.62 4.84
CA ALA A 417 -0.47 2.36 4.48
C ALA A 417 0.74 1.93 5.30
N ALA A 418 0.60 1.72 6.61
CA ALA A 418 1.69 1.26 7.47
C ALA A 418 2.18 -0.14 7.10
N LEU A 419 1.26 -1.06 6.82
CA LEU A 419 1.60 -2.41 6.36
C LEU A 419 2.33 -2.37 5.02
N ALA A 420 1.81 -1.61 4.05
CA ALA A 420 2.42 -1.46 2.73
C ALA A 420 3.79 -0.75 2.80
N GLN A 421 3.96 0.27 3.66
CA GLN A 421 5.23 0.96 3.86
C GLN A 421 6.29 0.03 4.43
N ARG A 422 5.92 -0.87 5.36
CA ARG A 422 6.85 -1.88 5.91
C ARG A 422 7.37 -2.83 4.82
N GLU A 423 6.48 -3.32 3.95
CA GLU A 423 6.86 -4.17 2.83
C GLU A 423 7.72 -3.41 1.80
N LEU A 424 7.35 -2.16 1.50
CA LEU A 424 8.12 -1.29 0.62
C LEU A 424 9.55 -1.09 1.15
N ASP A 425 9.71 -0.74 2.43
CA ASP A 425 11.02 -0.53 3.05
C ASP A 425 11.90 -1.80 3.01
N MET A 426 11.30 -2.96 3.30
CA MET A 426 11.98 -4.26 3.18
C MET A 426 12.45 -4.52 1.75
N LEU A 427 11.59 -4.31 0.74
CA LEU A 427 11.94 -4.52 -0.66
C LEU A 427 13.03 -3.54 -1.14
N LEU A 428 12.97 -2.27 -0.72
CA LEU A 428 13.99 -1.28 -1.06
C LEU A 428 15.36 -1.67 -0.47
N ARG A 429 15.40 -2.22 0.74
CA ARG A 429 16.66 -2.74 1.31
C ARG A 429 17.14 -3.98 0.55
N ALA A 430 16.27 -4.94 0.27
CA ALA A 430 16.62 -6.11 -0.55
C ALA A 430 17.14 -5.74 -1.94
N THR A 431 16.60 -4.65 -2.52
CA THR A 431 17.02 -4.16 -3.84
C THR A 431 18.49 -3.77 -3.89
N HIS A 432 19.06 -3.23 -2.81
CA HIS A 432 20.50 -2.96 -2.75
C HIS A 432 21.32 -4.25 -2.93
N ALA A 433 20.91 -5.32 -2.26
CA ALA A 433 21.58 -6.61 -2.32
C ALA A 433 21.48 -7.21 -3.73
N VAL A 434 20.30 -7.19 -4.34
CA VAL A 434 20.09 -7.74 -5.70
C VAL A 434 20.85 -6.91 -6.74
N ALA A 435 20.81 -5.59 -6.64
CA ALA A 435 21.55 -4.71 -7.55
C ALA A 435 23.08 -4.89 -7.41
N ALA A 436 23.60 -5.11 -6.20
CA ALA A 436 25.00 -5.41 -5.96
C ALA A 436 25.41 -6.76 -6.57
N LEU A 437 24.58 -7.81 -6.44
CA LEU A 437 24.80 -9.11 -7.10
C LEU A 437 24.81 -8.97 -8.62
N SER A 438 23.82 -8.24 -9.18
CA SER A 438 23.73 -7.98 -10.62
C SER A 438 24.92 -7.20 -11.15
N LEU A 439 25.38 -6.17 -10.43
CA LEU A 439 26.58 -5.39 -10.79
C LEU A 439 27.84 -6.27 -10.79
N ALA A 440 27.98 -7.14 -9.78
CA ALA A 440 29.09 -8.10 -9.72
C ALA A 440 29.01 -9.11 -10.88
N ALA A 441 27.81 -9.60 -11.23
CA ALA A 441 27.59 -10.58 -12.31
C ALA A 441 28.00 -10.05 -13.68
N VAL A 442 27.78 -8.77 -14.01
CA VAL A 442 28.25 -8.15 -15.25
C VAL A 442 29.64 -7.57 -15.13
N SER A 443 30.35 -7.73 -13.99
CA SER A 443 31.57 -7.05 -13.63
C SER A 443 31.50 -5.53 -13.93
N GLY A 444 30.42 -4.90 -13.50
CA GLY A 444 30.12 -3.51 -13.81
C GLY A 444 31.12 -2.51 -13.22
N SER A 445 31.05 -1.26 -13.68
CA SER A 445 31.89 -0.18 -13.16
C SER A 445 31.32 0.35 -11.83
N PRO A 446 32.14 0.47 -10.78
CA PRO A 446 31.72 1.05 -9.51
C PRO A 446 31.67 2.58 -9.52
N GLU A 447 32.05 3.25 -10.61
CA GLU A 447 32.16 4.72 -10.71
C GLU A 447 30.85 5.44 -10.40
N ALA A 448 29.72 4.90 -10.85
CA ALA A 448 28.38 5.49 -10.59
C ALA A 448 28.01 5.53 -9.10
N TYR A 449 28.67 4.73 -8.30
CA TYR A 449 28.44 4.62 -6.84
C TYR A 449 29.48 5.40 -6.01
N ALA A 450 30.44 6.09 -6.64
CA ALA A 450 31.50 6.82 -5.95
C ALA A 450 30.92 7.98 -5.10
N ALA A 451 31.37 8.12 -3.84
CA ALA A 451 30.89 9.16 -2.94
C ALA A 451 31.00 10.59 -3.49
N PRO A 452 32.08 10.99 -4.22
CA PRO A 452 32.16 12.33 -4.80
C PRO A 452 31.04 12.65 -5.80
N VAL A 453 30.51 11.67 -6.53
CA VAL A 453 29.40 11.87 -7.48
C VAL A 453 28.15 12.36 -6.74
N HIS A 454 27.88 11.76 -5.59
CA HIS A 454 26.69 12.05 -4.77
C HIS A 454 26.89 13.27 -3.86
N ALA A 455 28.13 13.58 -3.47
CA ALA A 455 28.44 14.80 -2.72
C ALA A 455 28.22 16.07 -3.57
N LEU A 456 28.54 16.01 -4.88
CA LEU A 456 28.28 17.12 -5.81
C LEU A 456 26.81 17.29 -6.19
N ARG A 457 26.00 16.28 -5.87
CA ARG A 457 24.55 16.27 -6.11
C ARG A 457 23.83 15.69 -4.88
N PRO A 458 23.66 16.50 -3.82
CA PRO A 458 23.40 16.02 -2.47
C PRO A 458 21.92 15.64 -2.22
N TYR A 459 21.43 14.64 -2.94
CA TYR A 459 20.16 13.98 -2.65
C TYR A 459 20.41 12.86 -1.63
N PRO A 460 19.76 12.89 -0.44
CA PRO A 460 20.02 11.95 0.65
C PRO A 460 19.85 10.49 0.24
N GLY A 461 18.73 10.15 -0.42
CA GLY A 461 18.44 8.79 -0.86
C GLY A 461 19.44 8.28 -1.90
N ALA A 462 19.86 9.11 -2.86
CA ALA A 462 20.85 8.72 -3.86
C ALA A 462 22.23 8.43 -3.23
N ALA A 463 22.64 9.25 -2.27
CA ALA A 463 23.86 9.04 -1.51
C ALA A 463 23.81 7.76 -0.67
N ARG A 464 22.66 7.50 -0.01
CA ARG A 464 22.39 6.28 0.76
C ARG A 464 22.44 5.05 -0.16
N ALA A 465 21.71 5.06 -1.29
CA ALA A 465 21.70 3.96 -2.24
C ALA A 465 23.11 3.61 -2.76
N ALA A 466 23.89 4.61 -3.13
CA ALA A 466 25.26 4.41 -3.58
C ALA A 466 26.18 3.91 -2.47
N GLY A 467 26.05 4.45 -1.27
CA GLY A 467 26.80 4.03 -0.08
C GLY A 467 26.56 2.57 0.26
N GLU A 468 25.29 2.15 0.22
CA GLU A 468 24.89 0.80 0.55
C GLU A 468 25.43 -0.23 -0.45
N VAL A 469 25.36 0.05 -1.76
CA VAL A 469 25.98 -0.82 -2.77
C VAL A 469 27.50 -0.90 -2.59
N ARG A 470 28.19 0.20 -2.23
CA ARG A 470 29.62 0.16 -1.91
C ARG A 470 29.90 -0.72 -0.68
N ARG A 471 29.12 -0.56 0.37
CA ARG A 471 29.24 -1.36 1.60
C ARG A 471 29.12 -2.85 1.30
N LEU A 472 28.07 -3.23 0.58
CA LEU A 472 27.78 -4.62 0.23
C LEU A 472 28.86 -5.26 -0.65
N LEU A 473 29.51 -4.47 -1.51
CA LEU A 473 30.59 -4.92 -2.40
C LEU A 473 31.99 -4.72 -1.80
N GLY A 474 32.11 -4.21 -0.58
CA GLY A 474 33.42 -3.92 0.05
C GLY A 474 34.25 -2.89 -0.72
N LEU A 475 33.60 -1.92 -1.37
CA LEU A 475 34.25 -0.91 -2.18
C LEU A 475 34.59 0.36 -1.36
N PRO A 476 35.69 1.04 -1.65
CA PRO A 476 36.04 2.32 -1.03
C PRO A 476 35.12 3.44 -1.52
N ASP A 477 35.12 4.61 -0.85
CA ASP A 477 34.33 5.78 -1.24
C ASP A 477 34.72 6.35 -2.61
N ARG A 478 35.94 6.10 -3.06
CA ARG A 478 36.45 6.48 -4.37
C ARG A 478 36.96 5.26 -5.13
N PRO A 479 36.03 4.41 -5.61
CA PRO A 479 36.45 3.23 -6.36
C PRO A 479 37.04 3.64 -7.71
N HIS A 480 38.11 2.97 -8.10
CA HIS A 480 38.75 3.23 -9.37
C HIS A 480 38.11 2.40 -10.48
N ARG A 481 38.02 3.02 -11.68
CA ARG A 481 37.68 2.32 -12.92
C ARG A 481 38.77 1.29 -13.25
N ARG A 482 38.37 0.08 -13.59
CA ARG A 482 39.28 -0.96 -14.05
C ARG A 482 39.64 -0.77 -15.53
N GLN A 483 40.89 -0.95 -15.89
CA GLN A 483 41.38 -0.85 -17.29
C GLN A 483 40.77 -1.97 -18.15
N GLY A 484 40.58 -1.70 -19.45
CA GLY A 484 40.12 -2.68 -20.44
C GLY A 484 38.61 -2.93 -20.47
N ARG A 485 37.82 -2.17 -19.70
CA ARG A 485 36.37 -2.32 -19.64
C ARG A 485 35.62 -1.32 -20.52
N ARG A 486 34.30 -1.58 -20.67
CA ARG A 486 33.34 -0.65 -21.30
C ARG A 486 33.52 0.76 -20.74
N ILE A 487 33.30 1.77 -21.57
CA ILE A 487 33.39 3.18 -21.14
C ILE A 487 32.37 3.45 -20.03
N GLN A 488 31.18 2.90 -20.15
CA GLN A 488 30.13 2.97 -19.12
C GLN A 488 29.18 1.76 -19.22
N ASP A 489 28.54 1.41 -18.10
CA ASP A 489 27.56 0.35 -18.02
C ASP A 489 26.17 0.80 -18.55
N PRO A 490 25.27 -0.15 -18.85
CA PRO A 490 23.87 0.15 -19.13
C PRO A 490 23.22 0.96 -18.03
N PHE A 491 22.18 1.69 -18.39
CA PHE A 491 21.52 2.66 -17.51
C PHE A 491 20.93 2.02 -16.25
N GLY A 492 20.47 0.77 -16.33
CA GLY A 492 19.96 0.00 -15.18
C GLY A 492 20.95 -0.09 -14.00
N PHE A 493 22.24 -0.06 -14.27
CA PHE A 493 23.30 -0.08 -13.26
C PHE A 493 23.72 1.34 -12.84
N ARG A 494 24.04 2.21 -13.81
CA ARG A 494 24.65 3.51 -13.51
C ARG A 494 23.67 4.57 -13.03
N ALA A 495 22.37 4.46 -13.33
CA ALA A 495 21.32 5.35 -12.83
C ALA A 495 20.60 4.81 -11.60
N PHE A 496 21.00 3.64 -11.11
CA PHE A 496 20.40 3.03 -9.93
C PHE A 496 20.39 3.96 -8.71
N PRO A 497 21.49 4.63 -8.31
CA PRO A 497 21.47 5.49 -7.13
C PRO A 497 20.44 6.62 -7.23
N GLN A 498 20.23 7.19 -8.43
CA GLN A 498 19.30 8.30 -8.62
C GLN A 498 17.84 7.82 -8.52
N ALA A 499 17.47 6.77 -9.22
CA ALA A 499 16.10 6.28 -9.23
C ALA A 499 15.73 5.61 -7.90
N HIS A 500 16.59 4.72 -7.41
CA HIS A 500 16.36 4.03 -6.15
C HIS A 500 16.39 4.99 -4.95
N GLY A 501 17.25 6.02 -5.02
CA GLY A 501 17.30 7.08 -4.02
C GLY A 501 15.98 7.84 -3.87
N CYS A 502 15.29 8.11 -4.98
CA CYS A 502 13.95 8.71 -4.91
C CYS A 502 12.95 7.80 -4.19
N ALA A 503 13.02 6.49 -4.38
CA ALA A 503 12.14 5.54 -3.69
C ALA A 503 12.44 5.46 -2.18
N LEU A 504 13.72 5.53 -1.80
CA LEU A 504 14.13 5.60 -0.39
C LEU A 504 13.62 6.87 0.30
N ASP A 505 13.77 8.03 -0.35
CA ASP A 505 13.32 9.32 0.20
C ASP A 505 11.77 9.37 0.27
N ALA A 506 11.06 8.82 -0.73
CA ALA A 506 9.60 8.74 -0.73
C ALA A 506 9.07 7.78 0.35
N SER A 507 9.70 6.61 0.56
CA SER A 507 9.35 5.67 1.63
C SER A 507 9.55 6.27 3.01
N GLU A 508 10.64 7.00 3.21
CA GLU A 508 10.91 7.73 4.46
C GLU A 508 9.85 8.80 4.72
N ARG A 509 9.51 9.59 3.70
CA ARG A 509 8.46 10.60 3.81
C ARG A 509 7.09 9.98 4.10
N LEU A 510 6.77 8.84 3.48
CA LEU A 510 5.54 8.11 3.76
C LEU A 510 5.50 7.64 5.22
N ARG A 511 6.60 7.10 5.74
CA ARG A 511 6.71 6.69 7.14
C ARG A 511 6.48 7.87 8.09
N GLU A 512 7.12 9.03 7.84
CA GLU A 512 6.91 10.25 8.64
C GLU A 512 5.45 10.68 8.67
N VAL A 513 4.76 10.69 7.52
CA VAL A 513 3.35 11.04 7.45
C VAL A 513 2.49 10.07 8.25
N ILE A 514 2.73 8.76 8.11
CA ILE A 514 2.00 7.74 8.87
C ILE A 514 2.22 7.95 10.37
N GLU A 515 3.47 8.15 10.82
CA GLU A 515 3.80 8.31 12.23
C GLU A 515 3.24 9.60 12.84
N VAL A 516 3.02 10.65 12.06
CA VAL A 516 2.26 11.82 12.51
C VAL A 516 0.78 11.48 12.68
N GLU A 517 0.17 10.91 11.65
CA GLU A 517 -1.27 10.68 11.58
C GLU A 517 -1.77 9.62 12.59
N VAL A 518 -0.96 8.60 12.90
CA VAL A 518 -1.35 7.59 13.91
C VAL A 518 -1.23 8.11 15.35
N ASN A 519 -0.56 9.25 15.56
CA ASN A 519 -0.27 9.84 16.86
C ASN A 519 -0.98 11.19 17.09
N CYS A 520 -2.00 11.52 16.31
CA CYS A 520 -2.75 12.76 16.47
C CYS A 520 -4.26 12.49 16.48
N PRO A 521 -5.06 13.35 17.12
CA PRO A 521 -6.50 13.29 17.04
C PRO A 521 -6.96 13.76 15.65
N SER A 522 -7.93 13.06 15.05
CA SER A 522 -8.50 13.37 13.73
C SER A 522 -9.97 13.74 13.79
N GLU A 523 -10.56 13.74 14.98
CA GLU A 523 -12.00 13.88 15.21
C GLU A 523 -12.49 15.29 14.94
N ASN A 524 -13.70 15.40 14.40
CA ASN A 524 -14.41 16.66 14.21
C ASN A 524 -15.81 16.55 14.87
N PRO A 525 -16.08 17.36 15.92
CA PRO A 525 -15.23 18.40 16.50
C PRO A 525 -14.10 17.87 17.37
N LEU A 526 -13.01 18.65 17.45
CA LEU A 526 -11.91 18.42 18.36
C LEU A 526 -12.17 19.13 19.69
N MET A 527 -12.15 18.40 20.79
CA MET A 527 -12.21 19.00 22.15
C MET A 527 -10.87 19.60 22.49
N ASP A 528 -10.88 20.88 22.88
CA ASP A 528 -9.67 21.58 23.34
C ASP A 528 -9.07 20.84 24.56
N PRO A 529 -7.76 20.58 24.58
CA PRO A 529 -7.08 20.06 25.76
C PRO A 529 -7.31 20.89 27.04
N ASP A 530 -7.50 22.20 26.91
CA ASP A 530 -7.78 23.12 28.01
C ASP A 530 -9.22 22.97 28.57
N GLY A 531 -10.07 22.20 27.92
CA GLY A 531 -11.39 21.83 28.41
C GLY A 531 -12.47 22.92 28.28
N THR A 532 -12.21 23.98 27.49
CA THR A 532 -13.09 25.15 27.41
C THR A 532 -13.85 25.29 26.10
N THR A 533 -13.37 24.68 25.02
CA THR A 533 -13.87 24.90 23.65
C THR A 533 -13.81 23.63 22.82
N ALA A 534 -14.60 23.59 21.75
CA ALA A 534 -14.49 22.60 20.69
C ALA A 534 -14.30 23.29 19.35
N TYR A 535 -13.43 22.71 18.51
CA TYR A 535 -13.11 23.26 17.20
C TYR A 535 -13.60 22.34 16.07
N HIS A 536 -14.34 22.94 15.12
CA HIS A 536 -14.74 22.26 13.90
C HIS A 536 -13.65 22.43 12.84
N HIS A 537 -13.17 21.32 12.27
CA HIS A 537 -12.03 21.32 11.36
C HIS A 537 -12.07 20.14 10.39
N GLY A 538 -11.12 20.08 9.46
CA GLY A 538 -10.97 19.02 8.46
C GLY A 538 -9.80 18.06 8.72
N GLY A 539 -9.36 17.87 9.97
CA GLY A 539 -8.20 17.04 10.32
C GLY A 539 -8.33 15.56 9.93
N PHE A 540 -9.54 15.09 9.67
CA PHE A 540 -9.81 13.75 9.13
C PHE A 540 -9.55 13.64 7.61
N PHE A 541 -9.21 14.72 6.92
CA PHE A 541 -8.93 14.71 5.47
C PHE A 541 -7.50 14.23 5.21
N ALA A 542 -7.36 12.98 4.75
CA ALA A 542 -6.07 12.29 4.61
C ALA A 542 -5.29 12.67 3.34
N ALA A 543 -5.30 13.95 2.92
CA ALA A 543 -4.55 14.41 1.74
C ALA A 543 -3.04 14.21 1.88
N PRO A 544 -2.38 14.49 3.05
CA PRO A 544 -0.96 14.23 3.20
C PRO A 544 -0.59 12.76 2.96
N LEU A 545 -1.43 11.83 3.45
CA LEU A 545 -1.24 10.41 3.28
C LEU A 545 -1.41 9.97 1.83
N GLY A 546 -2.48 10.43 1.14
CA GLY A 546 -2.74 10.10 -0.27
C GLY A 546 -1.58 10.53 -1.17
N LEU A 547 -1.10 11.77 -1.02
CA LEU A 547 0.03 12.30 -1.79
C LEU A 547 1.35 11.58 -1.50
N ALA A 548 1.63 11.21 -0.25
CA ALA A 548 2.84 10.48 0.11
C ALA A 548 2.83 9.05 -0.47
N LEU A 549 1.68 8.37 -0.46
CA LEU A 549 1.50 7.05 -1.08
C LEU A 549 1.68 7.10 -2.60
N ASP A 550 1.07 8.06 -3.27
CA ASP A 550 1.22 8.23 -4.72
C ASP A 550 2.68 8.52 -5.12
N ALA A 551 3.37 9.37 -4.36
CA ALA A 551 4.80 9.64 -4.56
C ALA A 551 5.64 8.38 -4.38
N ALA A 552 5.36 7.56 -3.38
CA ALA A 552 6.06 6.29 -3.14
C ALA A 552 5.83 5.29 -4.28
N ASN A 553 4.58 5.16 -4.78
CA ASN A 553 4.23 4.30 -5.89
C ASN A 553 4.97 4.69 -7.19
N LEU A 554 5.00 5.99 -7.52
CA LEU A 554 5.70 6.50 -8.71
C LEU A 554 7.22 6.31 -8.60
N ALA A 555 7.79 6.50 -7.41
CA ALA A 555 9.23 6.30 -7.18
C ALA A 555 9.61 4.82 -7.26
N LEU A 556 8.77 3.93 -6.73
CA LEU A 556 8.96 2.48 -6.82
C LEU A 556 8.94 2.00 -8.28
N LEU A 557 8.05 2.56 -9.13
CA LEU A 557 8.02 2.24 -10.55
C LEU A 557 9.36 2.51 -11.23
N GLN A 558 10.03 3.63 -10.93
CA GLN A 558 11.34 3.94 -11.48
C GLN A 558 12.39 2.88 -11.09
N THR A 559 12.39 2.45 -9.84
CA THR A 559 13.26 1.39 -9.33
C THR A 559 12.98 0.06 -10.01
N ALA A 560 11.72 -0.32 -10.14
CA ALA A 560 11.28 -1.58 -10.76
C ALA A 560 11.66 -1.64 -12.26
N GLN A 561 11.54 -0.54 -12.99
CA GLN A 561 11.97 -0.44 -14.38
C GLN A 561 13.47 -0.70 -14.54
N LEU A 562 14.29 -0.18 -13.61
CA LEU A 562 15.73 -0.45 -13.64
C LEU A 562 16.07 -1.89 -13.24
N SER A 563 15.28 -2.52 -12.36
CA SER A 563 15.41 -3.93 -12.03
C SER A 563 15.15 -4.82 -13.26
N ALA A 564 14.07 -4.58 -13.99
CA ALA A 564 13.78 -5.28 -15.24
C ALA A 564 14.86 -5.05 -16.30
N ALA A 565 15.40 -3.81 -16.41
CA ALA A 565 16.50 -3.51 -17.33
C ALA A 565 17.81 -4.24 -16.96
N ARG A 566 18.11 -4.41 -15.66
CA ARG A 566 19.26 -5.20 -15.21
C ARG A 566 19.06 -6.69 -15.48
N LEU A 567 17.85 -7.19 -15.29
CA LEU A 567 17.49 -8.58 -15.63
C LEU A 567 17.82 -8.88 -17.10
N THR A 568 17.36 -8.06 -18.04
CA THR A 568 17.69 -8.22 -19.48
C THR A 568 19.19 -8.13 -19.74
N ALA A 569 19.89 -7.18 -19.10
CA ALA A 569 21.33 -7.03 -19.22
C ALA A 569 22.13 -8.27 -18.74
N LEU A 570 21.62 -9.00 -17.76
CA LEU A 570 22.22 -10.25 -17.27
C LEU A 570 22.12 -11.40 -18.27
N GLY A 571 21.13 -11.38 -19.18
CA GLY A 571 20.96 -12.32 -20.27
C GLY A 571 21.86 -12.05 -21.49
N ASP A 572 22.50 -10.88 -21.56
CA ASP A 572 23.34 -10.43 -22.68
C ASP A 572 24.77 -10.97 -22.57
N SER A 573 25.16 -11.81 -23.55
CA SER A 573 26.51 -12.35 -23.65
C SER A 573 27.60 -11.29 -23.78
N GLY A 574 27.33 -10.15 -24.41
CA GLY A 574 28.25 -9.03 -24.53
C GLY A 574 28.58 -8.34 -23.20
N LEU A 575 27.65 -8.46 -22.23
CA LEU A 575 27.81 -7.89 -20.89
C LEU A 575 28.38 -8.89 -19.89
N THR A 576 27.92 -10.13 -19.93
CA THR A 576 28.27 -11.17 -18.96
C THR A 576 29.49 -11.98 -19.39
N GLY A 577 29.76 -12.11 -20.71
CA GLY A 577 30.69 -13.07 -21.25
C GLY A 577 30.25 -14.53 -21.11
N LEU A 578 28.98 -14.76 -20.82
CA LEU A 578 28.34 -16.07 -20.64
C LEU A 578 27.43 -16.37 -21.85
N PRO A 579 26.95 -17.63 -22.00
CA PRO A 579 25.97 -17.94 -23.05
C PRO A 579 24.73 -17.06 -22.97
N PRO A 580 24.06 -16.78 -24.11
CA PRO A 580 22.82 -16.00 -24.12
C PRO A 580 21.81 -16.57 -23.13
N PHE A 581 21.12 -15.66 -22.39
CA PHE A 581 20.15 -16.03 -21.35
C PHE A 581 20.66 -17.02 -20.30
N LEU A 582 21.99 -17.15 -20.16
CA LEU A 582 22.64 -18.06 -19.22
C LEU A 582 22.24 -19.54 -19.45
N GLY A 583 22.02 -19.94 -20.71
CA GLY A 583 21.71 -21.32 -21.08
C GLY A 583 22.92 -22.23 -20.89
N GLY A 584 22.82 -23.28 -20.09
CA GLY A 584 23.90 -24.27 -19.84
C GLY A 584 23.89 -25.47 -20.78
N GLY A 585 23.00 -25.51 -21.77
CA GLY A 585 22.80 -26.62 -22.71
C GLY A 585 23.30 -26.30 -24.13
N PRO A 586 22.69 -26.97 -25.15
CA PRO A 586 22.95 -26.64 -26.55
C PRO A 586 22.76 -25.16 -26.90
N ALA A 587 23.26 -24.71 -28.03
CA ALA A 587 23.16 -23.32 -28.49
C ALA A 587 21.71 -22.81 -28.63
N THR A 588 20.75 -23.71 -28.68
CA THR A 588 19.30 -23.41 -28.73
C THR A 588 18.64 -23.35 -27.35
N SER A 589 19.39 -23.51 -26.26
CA SER A 589 18.87 -23.40 -24.90
C SER A 589 18.34 -22.00 -24.62
N SER A 590 17.14 -21.92 -24.06
CA SER A 590 16.48 -20.66 -23.69
C SER A 590 16.89 -20.13 -22.31
N GLY A 591 17.46 -20.97 -21.47
CA GLY A 591 17.98 -20.57 -20.16
C GLY A 591 16.98 -19.82 -19.29
N THR A 592 17.31 -18.56 -18.96
CA THR A 592 16.46 -17.69 -18.14
C THR A 592 15.60 -16.72 -18.93
N MET A 593 15.52 -16.84 -20.26
CA MET A 593 14.79 -15.90 -21.14
C MET A 593 13.34 -15.66 -20.67
N ILE A 594 12.65 -16.70 -20.23
CA ILE A 594 11.23 -16.58 -19.79
C ILE A 594 11.05 -15.67 -18.58
N LEU A 595 12.09 -15.46 -17.76
CA LEU A 595 12.00 -14.57 -16.60
C LEU A 595 11.89 -13.09 -17.00
N GLU A 596 12.36 -12.72 -18.21
CA GLU A 596 12.12 -11.37 -18.74
C GLU A 596 10.62 -11.14 -18.99
N TYR A 597 9.90 -12.15 -19.47
CA TYR A 597 8.45 -12.09 -19.69
C TYR A 597 7.72 -12.01 -18.35
N THR A 598 8.09 -12.86 -17.39
CA THR A 598 7.50 -12.86 -16.05
C THR A 598 7.69 -11.51 -15.36
N ALA A 599 8.91 -10.96 -15.37
CA ALA A 599 9.20 -9.68 -14.75
C ALA A 599 8.47 -8.52 -15.44
N ASN A 600 8.40 -8.50 -16.78
CA ASN A 600 7.70 -7.45 -17.51
C ASN A 600 6.17 -7.55 -17.37
N SER A 601 5.61 -8.74 -17.22
CA SER A 601 4.20 -8.92 -16.89
C SER A 601 3.89 -8.32 -15.51
N ALA A 602 4.68 -8.65 -14.48
CA ALA A 602 4.54 -8.06 -13.14
C ALA A 602 4.76 -6.52 -13.16
N LEU A 603 5.73 -6.04 -13.95
CA LEU A 603 5.98 -4.61 -14.11
C LEU A 603 4.79 -3.88 -14.77
N ALA A 604 4.06 -4.53 -15.66
CA ALA A 604 2.86 -3.96 -16.26
C ALA A 604 1.74 -3.79 -15.21
N GLU A 605 1.54 -4.77 -14.31
CA GLU A 605 0.61 -4.67 -13.19
C GLU A 605 1.03 -3.56 -12.21
N LEU A 606 2.33 -3.50 -11.88
CA LEU A 606 2.88 -2.43 -11.06
C LEU A 606 2.57 -1.06 -11.66
N ARG A 607 2.86 -0.87 -12.95
CA ARG A 607 2.60 0.40 -13.66
C ARG A 607 1.11 0.77 -13.63
N SER A 608 0.20 -0.18 -13.80
CA SER A 608 -1.25 0.08 -13.74
C SER A 608 -1.68 0.57 -12.36
N SER A 609 -1.00 0.12 -11.30
CA SER A 609 -1.26 0.49 -9.91
C SER A 609 -0.58 1.80 -9.47
N THR A 610 0.16 2.50 -10.36
CA THR A 610 0.85 3.77 -10.02
C THR A 610 0.13 5.02 -10.50
N THR A 611 -1.07 4.89 -11.08
CA THR A 611 -1.89 6.07 -11.38
C THR A 611 -2.27 6.76 -10.08
N PRO A 612 -1.96 8.07 -9.90
CA PRO A 612 -2.20 8.76 -8.64
C PRO A 612 -3.68 8.71 -8.25
N ALA A 613 -3.98 8.11 -7.11
CA ALA A 613 -5.34 8.05 -6.57
C ALA A 613 -5.79 9.41 -6.06
N SER A 614 -4.86 10.24 -5.58
CA SER A 614 -5.12 11.61 -5.09
C SER A 614 -5.58 12.58 -6.19
N ALA A 615 -5.44 12.21 -7.47
CA ALA A 615 -6.03 12.95 -8.58
C ALA A 615 -7.55 12.73 -8.72
N GLY A 616 -8.14 11.81 -7.97
CA GLY A 616 -9.57 11.56 -7.91
C GLY A 616 -10.34 12.73 -7.30
N HIS A 617 -11.63 12.84 -7.67
CA HIS A 617 -12.52 13.86 -7.15
C HIS A 617 -13.89 13.26 -6.80
N ALA A 618 -14.43 13.70 -5.67
CA ALA A 618 -15.81 13.37 -5.26
C ALA A 618 -16.43 14.51 -4.49
N VAL A 619 -17.73 14.74 -4.73
CA VAL A 619 -18.57 15.65 -3.94
C VAL A 619 -19.62 14.79 -3.23
N LEU A 620 -19.63 14.83 -1.92
CA LEU A 620 -20.44 13.94 -1.07
C LEU A 620 -21.30 14.75 -0.09
N SER A 621 -22.20 14.06 0.61
CA SER A 621 -23.05 14.66 1.67
C SER A 621 -23.79 15.92 1.22
N ARG A 622 -24.33 15.95 0.01
CA ARG A 622 -25.03 17.11 -0.59
C ARG A 622 -24.15 18.37 -0.62
N GLY A 623 -22.87 18.21 -0.97
CA GLY A 623 -21.92 19.31 -1.10
C GLY A 623 -21.23 19.72 0.22
N LEU A 624 -21.39 18.98 1.30
CA LEU A 624 -20.65 19.26 2.53
C LEU A 624 -19.20 18.81 2.48
N GLU A 625 -18.94 17.72 1.75
CA GLU A 625 -17.61 17.17 1.49
C GLU A 625 -17.32 17.35 -0.01
N GLU A 626 -16.56 18.38 -0.34
CA GLU A 626 -16.30 18.82 -1.72
C GLU A 626 -15.00 18.27 -2.29
N ALA A 627 -14.27 17.47 -1.51
CA ALA A 627 -13.05 16.80 -1.92
C ALA A 627 -12.93 15.46 -1.20
N ALA A 628 -12.21 14.53 -1.83
CA ALA A 628 -11.83 13.24 -1.25
C ALA A 628 -10.35 12.98 -1.51
N SER A 629 -9.62 12.39 -0.55
CA SER A 629 -8.18 12.15 -0.68
C SER A 629 -7.84 10.84 -1.39
N PHE A 630 -8.78 9.91 -1.43
CA PHE A 630 -8.58 8.54 -1.93
C PHE A 630 -7.38 7.81 -1.31
N ALA A 631 -6.95 8.20 -0.11
CA ALA A 631 -5.79 7.62 0.57
C ALA A 631 -5.89 6.10 0.78
N GLY A 632 -7.09 5.58 1.08
CA GLY A 632 -7.32 4.14 1.17
C GLY A 632 -7.13 3.41 -0.16
N GLN A 633 -7.49 4.03 -1.30
CA GLN A 633 -7.18 3.49 -2.63
C GLN A 633 -5.67 3.52 -2.88
N ALA A 634 -4.99 4.63 -2.59
CA ALA A 634 -3.55 4.76 -2.73
C ALA A 634 -2.80 3.71 -1.91
N ALA A 635 -3.23 3.44 -0.66
CA ALA A 635 -2.64 2.41 0.20
C ALA A 635 -2.79 0.99 -0.38
N ARG A 636 -3.96 0.65 -0.93
CA ARG A 636 -4.16 -0.62 -1.64
C ARG A 636 -3.33 -0.71 -2.92
N GLN A 637 -3.15 0.40 -3.63
CA GLN A 637 -2.25 0.46 -4.78
C GLN A 637 -0.80 0.22 -4.36
N THR A 638 -0.35 0.79 -3.24
CA THR A 638 1.01 0.55 -2.70
C THR A 638 1.22 -0.94 -2.38
N SER A 639 0.24 -1.61 -1.77
CA SER A 639 0.32 -3.06 -1.54
C SER A 639 0.46 -3.85 -2.86
N ARG A 640 -0.35 -3.53 -3.89
CA ARG A 640 -0.25 -4.19 -5.20
C ARG A 640 1.08 -3.91 -5.91
N THR A 641 1.63 -2.69 -5.77
CA THR A 641 2.93 -2.35 -6.35
C THR A 641 4.07 -3.10 -5.67
N THR A 642 4.02 -3.30 -4.35
CA THR A 642 5.01 -4.10 -3.61
C THR A 642 4.93 -5.58 -3.98
N ASP A 643 3.73 -6.16 -4.10
CA ASP A 643 3.53 -7.55 -4.53
C ASP A 643 4.11 -7.79 -5.94
N ALA A 644 3.80 -6.90 -6.87
CA ALA A 644 4.32 -6.99 -8.24
C ALA A 644 5.85 -6.77 -8.29
N TYR A 645 6.37 -5.82 -7.51
CA TYR A 645 7.82 -5.58 -7.46
C TYR A 645 8.58 -6.75 -6.85
N THR A 646 8.03 -7.44 -5.88
CA THR A 646 8.59 -8.69 -5.33
C THR A 646 8.90 -9.69 -6.44
N THR A 647 7.96 -9.87 -7.38
CA THR A 647 8.16 -10.77 -8.53
C THR A 647 9.27 -10.27 -9.47
N VAL A 648 9.28 -8.97 -9.81
CA VAL A 648 10.33 -8.38 -10.67
C VAL A 648 11.72 -8.57 -10.05
N LEU A 649 11.85 -8.27 -8.77
CA LEU A 649 13.12 -8.35 -8.04
C LEU A 649 13.57 -9.80 -7.85
N ALA A 650 12.65 -10.73 -7.61
CA ALA A 650 12.92 -12.16 -7.53
C ALA A 650 13.47 -12.72 -8.86
N CYS A 651 12.88 -12.32 -9.99
CA CYS A 651 13.40 -12.70 -11.31
C CYS A 651 14.84 -12.19 -11.52
N GLU A 652 15.14 -10.93 -11.18
CA GLU A 652 16.51 -10.39 -11.25
C GLU A 652 17.47 -11.17 -10.35
N LEU A 653 17.06 -11.50 -9.12
CA LEU A 653 17.88 -12.27 -8.17
C LEU A 653 18.25 -13.65 -8.71
N VAL A 654 17.27 -14.41 -9.24
CA VAL A 654 17.54 -15.73 -9.84
C VAL A 654 18.60 -15.65 -10.93
N VAL A 655 18.46 -14.68 -11.84
CA VAL A 655 19.38 -14.54 -12.99
C VAL A 655 20.76 -14.06 -12.54
N ALA A 656 20.83 -13.10 -11.60
CA ALA A 656 22.09 -12.62 -11.06
C ALA A 656 22.91 -13.72 -10.37
N VAL A 657 22.24 -14.55 -9.55
CA VAL A 657 22.87 -15.69 -8.85
C VAL A 657 23.33 -16.74 -9.85
N ARG A 658 22.52 -17.08 -10.86
CA ARG A 658 22.91 -18.03 -11.93
C ARG A 658 24.13 -17.53 -12.69
N ALA A 659 24.17 -16.25 -13.07
CA ALA A 659 25.30 -15.64 -13.75
C ALA A 659 26.60 -15.73 -12.92
N LEU A 660 26.50 -15.43 -11.61
CA LEU A 660 27.64 -15.50 -10.70
C LEU A 660 28.17 -16.93 -10.52
N ARG A 661 27.30 -17.94 -10.51
CA ARG A 661 27.69 -19.36 -10.44
C ARG A 661 28.37 -19.85 -11.73
N MET A 662 27.93 -19.37 -12.88
CA MET A 662 28.49 -19.76 -14.18
C MET A 662 29.84 -19.07 -14.48
N ARG A 663 30.18 -18.01 -13.74
CA ARG A 663 31.44 -17.28 -14.00
C ARG A 663 32.65 -18.01 -13.47
N PRO A 664 33.70 -18.20 -14.28
CA PRO A 664 35.02 -18.55 -13.76
C PRO A 664 35.53 -17.42 -12.87
N VAL A 665 36.13 -17.77 -11.73
CA VAL A 665 36.77 -16.81 -10.83
C VAL A 665 37.90 -16.11 -11.57
N GLN A 666 37.71 -14.83 -11.93
CA GLN A 666 38.74 -13.99 -12.53
C GLN A 666 39.26 -13.02 -11.48
N ALA A 667 40.59 -12.84 -11.41
CA ALA A 667 41.25 -11.94 -10.46
C ALA A 667 40.81 -10.46 -10.60
N GLU A 668 40.21 -10.09 -11.73
CA GLU A 668 39.76 -8.74 -12.05
C GLU A 668 38.27 -8.50 -11.81
N SER A 669 37.52 -9.48 -11.30
CA SER A 669 36.11 -9.33 -11.00
C SER A 669 35.89 -8.42 -9.78
N LEU A 670 34.74 -7.70 -9.74
CA LEU A 670 34.31 -7.06 -8.49
C LEU A 670 34.24 -8.13 -7.39
N PRO A 671 34.62 -7.79 -6.16
CA PRO A 671 34.41 -8.71 -5.04
C PRO A 671 32.98 -9.25 -5.07
N ALA A 672 32.84 -10.55 -5.07
CA ALA A 672 31.50 -11.13 -4.92
C ALA A 672 30.98 -10.73 -3.53
N PRO A 673 29.73 -10.29 -3.42
CA PRO A 673 29.10 -10.03 -2.11
C PRO A 673 28.87 -11.37 -1.41
N VAL A 674 29.90 -11.85 -0.72
CA VAL A 674 30.03 -13.24 -0.24
C VAL A 674 28.83 -13.67 0.61
N ALA A 675 28.39 -12.83 1.54
CA ALA A 675 27.27 -13.17 2.44
C ALA A 675 25.95 -13.32 1.66
N MET A 676 25.66 -12.37 0.76
CA MET A 676 24.43 -12.39 -0.04
C MET A 676 24.41 -13.54 -1.04
N LEU A 677 25.55 -13.78 -1.71
CA LEU A 677 25.68 -14.90 -2.64
C LEU A 677 25.56 -16.24 -1.90
N ALA A 678 26.17 -16.38 -0.72
CA ALA A 678 26.06 -17.57 0.11
C ALA A 678 24.61 -17.81 0.55
N ALA A 679 23.91 -16.77 1.01
CA ALA A 679 22.50 -16.87 1.39
C ALA A 679 21.64 -17.32 0.19
N ALA A 680 21.85 -16.72 -0.99
CA ALA A 680 21.08 -17.04 -2.18
C ALA A 680 21.43 -18.43 -2.75
N THR A 681 22.70 -18.83 -2.72
CA THR A 681 23.13 -20.15 -3.20
C THR A 681 22.68 -21.31 -2.29
N ALA A 682 22.40 -21.05 -1.05
CA ALA A 682 21.86 -22.04 -0.12
C ALA A 682 20.40 -22.41 -0.43
N VAL A 683 19.65 -21.50 -1.05
CA VAL A 683 18.21 -21.64 -1.30
C VAL A 683 17.92 -21.94 -2.77
N LEU A 684 18.55 -21.19 -3.71
CA LEU A 684 18.25 -21.30 -5.14
C LEU A 684 18.91 -22.55 -5.76
N PRO A 685 18.22 -23.31 -6.63
CA PRO A 685 18.78 -24.45 -7.33
C PRO A 685 20.01 -24.09 -8.18
N ALA A 686 20.97 -25.01 -8.29
CA ALA A 686 22.23 -24.78 -9.01
C ALA A 686 22.17 -25.11 -10.52
N GLY A 687 21.14 -25.84 -10.97
CA GLY A 687 21.00 -26.33 -12.35
C GLY A 687 20.94 -25.21 -13.37
N THR A 688 21.65 -25.39 -14.49
CA THR A 688 21.71 -24.43 -15.62
C THR A 688 21.02 -24.94 -16.88
N GLU A 689 20.52 -26.15 -16.86
CA GLU A 689 19.68 -26.76 -17.89
C GLU A 689 18.34 -26.04 -18.05
N ASP A 690 17.69 -26.22 -19.20
CA ASP A 690 16.34 -25.72 -19.43
C ASP A 690 15.35 -26.52 -18.59
N ARG A 691 14.68 -25.86 -17.66
CA ARG A 691 13.71 -26.43 -16.73
C ARG A 691 12.68 -25.39 -16.27
N PRO A 692 11.57 -25.78 -15.65
CA PRO A 692 10.63 -24.84 -15.03
C PRO A 692 11.33 -23.99 -13.96
N LEU A 693 11.13 -22.66 -14.00
CA LEU A 693 11.77 -21.69 -13.08
C LEU A 693 10.79 -21.07 -12.07
N THR A 694 9.52 -21.51 -12.06
CA THR A 694 8.50 -20.98 -11.13
C THR A 694 8.91 -21.15 -9.67
N GLY A 695 9.45 -22.33 -9.31
CA GLY A 695 9.94 -22.59 -7.96
C GLY A 695 11.16 -21.73 -7.59
N ASP A 696 12.02 -21.39 -8.55
CA ASP A 696 13.18 -20.51 -8.31
C ASP A 696 12.73 -19.08 -7.98
N VAL A 697 11.71 -18.58 -8.72
CA VAL A 697 11.16 -17.24 -8.47
C VAL A 697 10.47 -17.20 -7.10
N ALA A 698 9.69 -18.23 -6.75
CA ALA A 698 9.06 -18.31 -5.43
C ALA A 698 10.10 -18.34 -4.30
N ALA A 699 11.11 -19.20 -4.40
CA ALA A 699 12.20 -19.29 -3.42
C ALA A 699 13.03 -17.99 -3.33
N ALA A 700 13.21 -17.30 -4.47
CA ALA A 700 13.87 -15.99 -4.48
C ALA A 700 13.02 -14.92 -3.78
N ALA A 701 11.71 -14.91 -3.99
CA ALA A 701 10.80 -13.99 -3.32
C ALA A 701 10.82 -14.18 -1.79
N GLU A 702 10.77 -15.41 -1.31
CA GLU A 702 10.86 -15.76 0.12
C GLU A 702 12.21 -15.39 0.74
N LEU A 703 13.27 -15.29 -0.06
CA LEU A 703 14.61 -14.92 0.39
C LEU A 703 14.79 -13.40 0.57
N LEU A 704 14.00 -12.56 -0.12
CA LEU A 704 14.18 -11.09 -0.10
C LEU A 704 14.20 -10.48 1.31
N PRO A 705 13.33 -10.88 2.26
CA PRO A 705 13.39 -10.35 3.62
C PRO A 705 14.76 -10.60 4.29
N ARG A 706 15.35 -11.78 4.11
CA ARG A 706 16.67 -12.09 4.65
C ARG A 706 17.79 -11.28 3.98
N LEU A 707 17.68 -11.02 2.68
CA LEU A 707 18.63 -10.16 1.96
C LEU A 707 18.53 -8.69 2.41
N ALA A 708 17.36 -8.25 2.84
CA ALA A 708 17.14 -6.91 3.38
C ALA A 708 17.82 -6.69 4.76
N GLU A 709 18.20 -7.75 5.46
CA GLU A 709 18.84 -7.70 6.78
C GLU A 709 20.38 -7.73 6.71
N LEU A 710 20.95 -8.08 5.55
CA LEU A 710 22.39 -8.15 5.30
C LEU A 710 22.99 -6.78 4.96
#